data_3831978a4713ff822db9041b55a45d04
#
_entry.id   3831978a4713ff822db9041b55a45d04
#
_cell.length_a   1.000
_cell.length_b   1.000
_cell.length_c   1.000
_cell.angle_alpha   90.00
_cell.angle_beta   90.00
_cell.angle_gamma   90.00
#
_symmetry.space_group_name_H-M   'P 1'
#
loop_
_entity.id
_entity.type
_entity.pdbx_description
1 polymer ?
#
loop_
_entity_poly.entity_id
_entity_poly.type
_entity_poly.pdbx_seq_one_letter_code
_entity_poly.pdbx_strand_id
1 'polypeptide(L)'
;METIKRTFMLGLMLGVSLLIQAQMTSSLTYRRFTTQDGLPQMQAERVWQDSRGYIYIGTLSGFVRFDGRVFTPFLKGRRTNIVGFAEIADEVRALGFFRQWTVGYDDLKAQPLTPQGHWLLNNLNAGSLPNGIVLLEDSLEQNRRLCRMTENGFEALLVGHLLDEMTPDRKIFTDSVEGTVIPTEKGLYRIKKGARRAVRLSRRSDIFTLLRKDTTLLAFASDGIYSLAKNGLRKVASADWSATNYGLTVRALRSGSLVIADEHAVYLYDGTGIRQIFSGINLIRDLLIDRWDRLWVASYQGIYCFFNQGFTNHVLSDENDIVRAVALGSNGQLVMGTLNGKIILKDSTQGTTVISDDPEQFYAPSAASIGQDVYMAGNGDIVRITGHVGSHSPLQWLGLPHDRYQFVAKAWDCIITGGRHCIFSYDPKTNGIDTLTTDILHPWCAAQADSLLWIGSSSGLFSITKNAQVSKTDYTQKLIITTMDADSLGNIIFASADSLFLLQKGRIKTLNPEIPELSGHEVRSVHISPRGYLAVAVVDGLFVCHVNRDYQIDTTHFFNHQNGFTMTEPLKAMMAETSDGTVWLAGVEQMTSFRPSDLLAYCEEDTIIVPPLRWWQHWWVWLLGLILLTLAVWAITHFYEKRLNQQRMIRLQREKLRKEQQIAAIRQKAINDDTTKLARDIVKMTEQATDERLTFRTASGTIIVEVSDIAFFKGEGNYSQIVTFHDKDIVLMGLGALEKILSPETFVRADRSTLVNIHNIYQLLPKQRRCIFRSTNSGLKVETILLAPAFKRLSTLWT
;
A
#
# COMPACT_ATOMS: atom_id res chain seq x y z
N MET A 1 29.87 -26.43 -54.37
CA MET A 1 28.41 -26.04 -54.27
C MET A 1 27.86 -26.33 -52.92
N GLU A 2 28.16 -27.42 -52.25
CA GLU A 2 27.67 -27.73 -50.90
C GLU A 2 28.27 -26.81 -49.80
N THR A 3 29.56 -26.44 -49.95
CA THR A 3 30.20 -25.54 -48.98
C THR A 3 29.59 -24.13 -49.02
N ILE A 4 29.22 -23.64 -50.19
CA ILE A 4 28.55 -22.33 -50.36
C ILE A 4 27.13 -22.37 -49.82
N LYS A 5 26.40 -23.48 -49.96
CA LYS A 5 25.07 -23.65 -49.35
C LYS A 5 25.14 -23.72 -47.83
N ARG A 6 26.14 -24.37 -47.24
CA ARG A 6 26.34 -24.39 -45.78
C ARG A 6 26.72 -23.04 -45.23
N THR A 7 27.60 -22.28 -45.93
CA THR A 7 27.97 -20.93 -45.49
C THR A 7 26.77 -19.94 -45.58
N PHE A 8 25.96 -20.10 -46.66
CA PHE A 8 24.74 -19.28 -46.80
C PHE A 8 23.66 -19.66 -45.80
N MET A 9 23.51 -20.94 -45.45
CA MET A 9 22.60 -21.40 -44.42
C MET A 9 23.07 -21.00 -43.02
N LEU A 10 24.39 -21.04 -42.75
CA LEU A 10 24.94 -20.50 -41.49
C LEU A 10 24.80 -18.98 -41.40
N GLY A 11 25.00 -18.25 -42.52
CA GLY A 11 24.76 -16.82 -42.60
C GLY A 11 23.28 -16.44 -42.42
N LEU A 12 22.37 -17.27 -42.95
CA LEU A 12 20.92 -17.07 -42.73
C LEU A 12 20.49 -17.39 -41.28
N MET A 13 21.07 -18.46 -40.70
CA MET A 13 20.82 -18.79 -39.26
C MET A 13 21.44 -17.76 -38.33
N LEU A 14 22.63 -17.22 -38.60
CA LEU A 14 23.23 -16.12 -37.89
C LEU A 14 22.48 -14.79 -38.10
N GLY A 15 21.92 -14.55 -39.28
CA GLY A 15 21.09 -13.39 -39.57
C GLY A 15 19.72 -13.45 -38.92
N VAL A 16 19.16 -14.62 -38.66
CA VAL A 16 17.90 -14.84 -37.96
C VAL A 16 18.08 -14.76 -36.44
N SER A 17 19.28 -15.08 -35.93
CA SER A 17 19.58 -14.96 -34.50
C SER A 17 19.97 -13.53 -34.05
N LEU A 18 20.14 -12.58 -34.99
CA LEU A 18 20.48 -11.18 -34.70
C LEU A 18 19.28 -10.23 -34.74
N LEU A 19 18.08 -10.71 -34.99
CA LEU A 19 16.85 -9.99 -34.65
C LEU A 19 16.51 -10.25 -33.16
N ILE A 20 17.29 -9.66 -32.25
CA ILE A 20 16.88 -9.51 -30.88
C ILE A 20 15.69 -8.56 -30.90
N GLN A 21 14.50 -9.10 -31.06
CA GLN A 21 13.28 -8.35 -30.83
C GLN A 21 13.22 -8.02 -29.35
N ALA A 22 13.39 -6.76 -29.00
CA ALA A 22 13.00 -6.30 -27.69
C ALA A 22 11.47 -6.48 -27.58
N GLN A 23 11.03 -7.57 -27.02
CA GLN A 23 9.61 -7.81 -26.78
C GLN A 23 9.22 -7.13 -25.48
N MET A 24 8.30 -6.19 -25.57
CA MET A 24 7.57 -5.74 -24.40
C MET A 24 6.43 -6.71 -24.15
N THR A 25 6.42 -7.34 -22.98
CA THR A 25 5.29 -8.15 -22.52
C THR A 25 4.37 -7.27 -21.68
N SER A 26 3.09 -7.26 -22.00
CA SER A 26 2.09 -6.62 -21.16
C SER A 26 1.51 -7.63 -20.16
N SER A 27 1.42 -7.26 -18.89
CA SER A 27 0.84 -8.09 -17.85
C SER A 27 -0.23 -7.33 -17.09
N LEU A 28 -1.20 -8.07 -16.55
CA LEU A 28 -2.17 -7.49 -15.61
C LEU A 28 -1.47 -7.07 -14.32
N THR A 29 -1.84 -5.92 -13.78
CA THR A 29 -1.36 -5.48 -12.49
C THR A 29 -1.95 -6.35 -11.39
N TYR A 30 -1.12 -6.78 -10.44
CA TYR A 30 -1.56 -7.54 -9.29
C TYR A 30 -0.75 -7.19 -8.04
N ARG A 31 -1.37 -7.42 -6.89
CA ARG A 31 -0.67 -7.44 -5.61
C ARG A 31 -0.71 -8.85 -5.03
N ARG A 32 0.42 -9.33 -4.57
CA ARG A 32 0.52 -10.59 -3.85
C ARG A 32 0.55 -10.32 -2.35
N PHE A 33 -0.38 -10.91 -1.63
CA PHE A 33 -0.44 -10.87 -0.17
C PHE A 33 0.16 -12.14 0.42
N THR A 34 0.95 -11.96 1.47
CA THR A 34 1.74 -12.98 2.13
C THR A 34 1.56 -12.95 3.64
N THR A 35 2.33 -13.75 4.37
CA THR A 35 2.35 -13.68 5.84
C THR A 35 2.88 -12.36 6.37
N GLN A 36 3.66 -11.61 5.59
CA GLN A 36 4.13 -10.26 5.94
C GLN A 36 2.98 -9.25 5.91
N ASP A 37 1.98 -9.46 5.07
CA ASP A 37 0.77 -8.62 4.99
C ASP A 37 -0.29 -8.99 6.03
N GLY A 38 -0.08 -10.09 6.78
CA GLY A 38 -0.99 -10.52 7.84
C GLY A 38 -1.73 -11.83 7.60
N LEU A 39 -1.44 -12.57 6.51
CA LEU A 39 -1.98 -13.91 6.34
C LEU A 39 -1.48 -14.84 7.46
N PRO A 40 -2.31 -15.75 8.00
CA PRO A 40 -1.87 -16.73 9.00
C PRO A 40 -0.84 -17.71 8.45
N GLN A 41 -0.97 -18.02 7.15
CA GLN A 41 -0.11 -18.93 6.41
C GLN A 41 -0.19 -18.64 4.91
N MET A 42 0.87 -18.98 4.16
CA MET A 42 0.94 -18.79 2.70
C MET A 42 -0.04 -19.65 1.92
N GLN A 43 -0.34 -20.87 2.40
CA GLN A 43 -1.20 -21.83 1.71
C GLN A 43 -2.67 -21.44 1.87
N ALA A 44 -3.14 -20.62 0.93
CA ALA A 44 -4.53 -20.20 0.89
C ALA A 44 -5.38 -21.22 0.12
N GLU A 45 -6.44 -21.71 0.77
CA GLU A 45 -7.35 -22.71 0.24
C GLU A 45 -8.61 -22.11 -0.35
N ARG A 46 -9.09 -21.01 0.23
CA ARG A 46 -10.38 -20.40 -0.13
C ARG A 46 -10.31 -18.89 -0.07
N VAL A 47 -11.05 -18.25 -0.96
CA VAL A 47 -11.31 -16.82 -0.94
C VAL A 47 -12.81 -16.59 -1.19
N TRP A 48 -13.43 -15.77 -0.35
CA TRP A 48 -14.88 -15.54 -0.39
C TRP A 48 -15.22 -14.14 0.10
N GLN A 49 -16.33 -13.56 -0.39
CA GLN A 49 -16.78 -12.22 -0.02
C GLN A 49 -18.18 -12.30 0.60
N ASP A 50 -18.41 -11.60 1.71
CA ASP A 50 -19.72 -11.48 2.34
C ASP A 50 -20.59 -10.38 1.66
N SER A 51 -21.84 -10.26 2.05
CA SER A 51 -22.79 -9.26 1.54
C SER A 51 -22.34 -7.82 1.83
N ARG A 52 -21.57 -7.61 2.90
CA ARG A 52 -21.03 -6.31 3.31
C ARG A 52 -19.79 -5.93 2.50
N GLY A 53 -19.15 -6.90 1.83
CA GLY A 53 -17.98 -6.72 0.99
C GLY A 53 -16.66 -7.10 1.66
N TYR A 54 -16.63 -7.58 2.90
CA TYR A 54 -15.42 -8.12 3.50
C TYR A 54 -14.97 -9.37 2.74
N ILE A 55 -13.67 -9.47 2.50
CA ILE A 55 -13.08 -10.66 1.88
C ILE A 55 -12.49 -11.55 2.97
N TYR A 56 -12.87 -12.81 2.92
CA TYR A 56 -12.41 -13.84 3.84
C TYR A 56 -11.48 -14.80 3.10
N ILE A 57 -10.33 -15.07 3.69
CA ILE A 57 -9.31 -15.95 3.13
C ILE A 57 -9.03 -17.06 4.11
N GLY A 58 -9.39 -18.28 3.72
CA GLY A 58 -9.14 -19.50 4.49
C GLY A 58 -7.78 -20.09 4.14
N THR A 59 -7.01 -20.46 5.16
CA THR A 59 -5.71 -21.12 5.04
C THR A 59 -5.72 -22.46 5.78
N LEU A 60 -4.65 -23.24 5.66
CA LEU A 60 -4.48 -24.46 6.45
C LEU A 60 -4.25 -24.16 7.95
N SER A 61 -4.10 -22.91 8.35
CA SER A 61 -3.78 -22.49 9.73
C SER A 61 -4.64 -21.31 10.21
N GLY A 62 -5.94 -21.39 9.97
CA GLY A 62 -6.89 -20.33 10.29
C GLY A 62 -7.31 -19.51 9.09
N PHE A 63 -7.85 -18.32 9.33
CA PHE A 63 -8.32 -17.44 8.26
C PHE A 63 -8.13 -15.97 8.62
N VAL A 64 -8.27 -15.10 7.63
CA VAL A 64 -8.30 -13.66 7.79
C VAL A 64 -9.57 -13.07 7.19
N ARG A 65 -9.97 -11.92 7.71
CA ARG A 65 -10.93 -11.00 7.10
C ARG A 65 -10.18 -9.75 6.63
N PHE A 66 -10.39 -9.37 5.39
CA PHE A 66 -9.84 -8.17 4.77
C PHE A 66 -10.94 -7.14 4.57
N ASP A 67 -10.72 -5.92 5.04
CA ASP A 67 -11.68 -4.80 4.98
C ASP A 67 -11.39 -3.81 3.84
N GLY A 68 -10.45 -4.15 2.96
CA GLY A 68 -9.94 -3.27 1.91
C GLY A 68 -8.59 -2.63 2.26
N ARG A 69 -8.21 -2.63 3.56
CA ARG A 69 -6.94 -2.04 4.04
C ARG A 69 -6.12 -3.00 4.89
N VAL A 70 -6.76 -3.66 5.84
CA VAL A 70 -6.09 -4.45 6.87
C VAL A 70 -6.63 -5.87 6.93
N PHE A 71 -5.73 -6.82 7.14
CA PHE A 71 -6.06 -8.20 7.45
C PHE A 71 -6.27 -8.37 8.96
N THR A 72 -7.47 -8.80 9.35
CA THR A 72 -7.77 -9.21 10.73
C THR A 72 -7.68 -10.73 10.80
N PRO A 73 -6.63 -11.30 11.47
CA PRO A 73 -6.44 -12.73 11.54
C PRO A 73 -7.32 -13.37 12.63
N PHE A 74 -7.84 -14.58 12.32
CA PHE A 74 -8.58 -15.43 13.24
C PHE A 74 -7.93 -16.81 13.30
N LEU A 75 -7.95 -17.45 14.48
CA LEU A 75 -7.37 -18.78 14.72
C LEU A 75 -5.87 -18.91 14.39
N LYS A 76 -5.13 -17.78 14.39
CA LYS A 76 -3.69 -17.75 14.11
C LYS A 76 -2.93 -18.72 15.04
N GLY A 77 -2.04 -19.53 14.48
CA GLY A 77 -1.23 -20.49 15.23
C GLY A 77 -1.96 -21.81 15.59
N ARG A 78 -3.22 -21.96 15.18
CA ARG A 78 -3.95 -23.24 15.33
C ARG A 78 -3.95 -23.97 13.99
N ARG A 79 -3.61 -25.25 13.98
CA ARG A 79 -3.74 -26.10 12.78
C ARG A 79 -5.23 -26.36 12.51
N THR A 80 -5.86 -25.40 11.87
CA THR A 80 -7.29 -25.43 11.56
C THR A 80 -7.46 -25.05 10.10
N ASN A 81 -7.64 -26.06 9.29
CA ASN A 81 -7.92 -25.88 7.86
C ASN A 81 -9.34 -25.31 7.67
N ILE A 82 -9.43 -24.15 7.05
CA ILE A 82 -10.69 -23.53 6.68
C ILE A 82 -10.97 -23.85 5.22
N VAL A 83 -12.01 -24.62 5.02
CA VAL A 83 -12.38 -25.18 3.72
C VAL A 83 -13.52 -24.44 3.04
N GLY A 84 -14.17 -23.48 3.71
CA GLY A 84 -15.24 -22.68 3.13
C GLY A 84 -15.75 -21.59 4.05
N PHE A 85 -16.60 -20.74 3.49
CA PHE A 85 -17.35 -19.71 4.21
C PHE A 85 -18.81 -19.72 3.74
N ALA A 86 -19.70 -19.30 4.61
CA ALA A 86 -21.10 -19.10 4.29
C ALA A 86 -21.68 -17.94 5.10
N GLU A 87 -22.64 -17.24 4.54
CA GLU A 87 -23.41 -16.20 5.23
C GLU A 87 -24.86 -16.72 5.40
N ILE A 88 -25.28 -16.88 6.64
CA ILE A 88 -26.60 -17.40 7.02
C ILE A 88 -27.23 -16.41 8.00
N ALA A 89 -28.38 -15.87 7.68
CA ALA A 89 -29.09 -14.88 8.50
C ALA A 89 -28.18 -13.71 8.95
N ASP A 90 -27.45 -13.12 7.99
CA ASP A 90 -26.50 -12.03 8.17
C ASP A 90 -25.28 -12.35 9.06
N GLU A 91 -25.13 -13.63 9.46
CA GLU A 91 -23.95 -14.11 10.17
C GLU A 91 -23.00 -14.85 9.23
N VAL A 92 -21.73 -14.46 9.26
CA VAL A 92 -20.68 -15.17 8.53
C VAL A 92 -20.22 -16.38 9.34
N ARG A 93 -20.17 -17.53 8.69
CA ARG A 93 -19.66 -18.77 9.25
C ARG A 93 -18.41 -19.23 8.49
N ALA A 94 -17.29 -19.37 9.22
CA ALA A 94 -16.11 -20.05 8.71
C ALA A 94 -16.23 -21.54 8.96
N LEU A 95 -15.91 -22.34 7.95
CA LEU A 95 -16.17 -23.78 7.93
C LEU A 95 -14.84 -24.54 7.90
N GLY A 96 -14.61 -25.35 8.90
CA GLY A 96 -13.55 -26.36 8.93
C GLY A 96 -14.12 -27.77 8.81
N PHE A 97 -13.27 -28.81 8.80
CA PHE A 97 -13.72 -30.21 8.61
C PHE A 97 -14.78 -30.67 9.63
N PHE A 98 -14.57 -30.41 10.91
CA PHE A 98 -15.46 -30.91 11.99
C PHE A 98 -16.11 -29.78 12.78
N ARG A 99 -15.75 -28.54 12.53
CA ARG A 99 -16.18 -27.37 13.28
C ARG A 99 -16.57 -26.23 12.37
N GLN A 100 -17.45 -25.40 12.86
CA GLN A 100 -17.79 -24.10 12.26
C GLN A 100 -17.58 -23.00 13.30
N TRP A 101 -17.38 -21.78 12.83
CA TRP A 101 -17.20 -20.60 13.67
C TRP A 101 -18.10 -19.49 13.15
N THR A 102 -18.94 -18.95 14.02
CA THR A 102 -19.63 -17.70 13.73
C THR A 102 -18.65 -16.55 13.95
N VAL A 103 -18.47 -15.74 12.91
CA VAL A 103 -17.47 -14.67 12.86
C VAL A 103 -18.14 -13.36 13.25
N GLY A 104 -17.83 -12.86 14.44
CA GLY A 104 -18.20 -11.52 14.87
C GLY A 104 -17.21 -10.45 14.38
N TYR A 105 -17.33 -9.25 14.91
CA TYR A 105 -16.40 -8.18 14.53
C TYR A 105 -14.96 -8.47 15.01
N ASP A 106 -14.78 -8.88 16.28
CA ASP A 106 -13.48 -9.29 16.85
C ASP A 106 -13.58 -10.59 17.62
N ASP A 107 -14.76 -11.18 17.71
CA ASP A 107 -14.99 -12.42 18.42
C ASP A 107 -15.25 -13.59 17.47
N LEU A 108 -15.04 -14.78 17.99
CA LEU A 108 -15.22 -16.01 17.24
C LEU A 108 -15.89 -17.06 18.13
N LYS A 109 -17.09 -17.49 17.75
CA LYS A 109 -17.82 -18.51 18.47
C LYS A 109 -17.68 -19.86 17.78
N ALA A 110 -16.95 -20.78 18.40
CA ALA A 110 -16.75 -22.13 17.88
C ALA A 110 -17.97 -23.02 18.19
N GLN A 111 -18.40 -23.77 17.20
CA GLN A 111 -19.47 -24.75 17.31
C GLN A 111 -19.08 -26.05 16.60
N PRO A 112 -19.55 -27.24 17.02
CA PRO A 112 -19.39 -28.45 16.22
C PRO A 112 -20.12 -28.27 14.89
N LEU A 113 -19.63 -28.91 13.83
CA LEU A 113 -20.29 -28.87 12.52
C LEU A 113 -21.69 -29.48 12.60
N THR A 114 -21.80 -30.68 13.20
CA THR A 114 -23.08 -31.34 13.46
C THR A 114 -23.14 -31.82 14.93
N PRO A 115 -24.34 -31.90 15.53
CA PRO A 115 -24.49 -32.35 16.91
C PRO A 115 -23.92 -33.72 17.18
N GLN A 116 -23.97 -34.62 16.20
CA GLN A 116 -23.50 -36.01 16.34
C GLN A 116 -21.98 -36.16 16.15
N GLY A 117 -21.29 -35.17 15.59
CA GLY A 117 -19.83 -35.09 15.53
C GLY A 117 -19.12 -36.04 14.53
N HIS A 118 -19.81 -36.93 13.84
CA HIS A 118 -19.25 -37.88 12.86
C HIS A 118 -19.32 -37.41 11.41
N TRP A 119 -20.07 -36.35 11.13
CA TRP A 119 -20.12 -35.71 9.83
C TRP A 119 -19.00 -34.70 9.67
N LEU A 120 -18.28 -34.79 8.56
CA LEU A 120 -17.23 -33.87 8.19
C LEU A 120 -17.60 -33.11 6.92
N LEU A 121 -17.10 -31.90 6.78
CA LEU A 121 -17.23 -31.12 5.56
C LEU A 121 -16.28 -31.69 4.51
N ASN A 122 -16.81 -32.11 3.39
CA ASN A 122 -15.98 -32.59 2.29
C ASN A 122 -15.30 -31.39 1.61
N ASN A 123 -13.98 -31.34 1.70
CA ASN A 123 -13.15 -30.24 1.18
C ASN A 123 -13.23 -30.11 -0.35
N LEU A 124 -13.60 -31.14 -1.04
CA LEU A 124 -13.41 -31.25 -2.48
C LEU A 124 -14.26 -30.26 -3.28
N ASN A 125 -15.37 -29.77 -2.71
CA ASN A 125 -16.37 -28.98 -3.44
C ASN A 125 -16.86 -27.72 -2.72
N ALA A 126 -16.37 -27.44 -1.51
CA ALA A 126 -16.91 -26.35 -0.68
C ALA A 126 -16.79 -24.96 -1.29
N GLY A 127 -15.77 -24.70 -2.12
CA GLY A 127 -15.54 -23.38 -2.73
C GLY A 127 -16.33 -23.10 -4.02
N SER A 128 -17.04 -24.08 -4.57
CA SER A 128 -17.79 -23.93 -5.84
C SER A 128 -19.29 -23.97 -5.67
N LEU A 129 -19.77 -24.28 -4.48
CA LEU A 129 -21.19 -24.35 -4.19
C LEU A 129 -21.75 -22.94 -3.88
N PRO A 130 -23.02 -22.69 -4.19
CA PRO A 130 -23.71 -21.48 -3.77
C PRO A 130 -23.63 -21.27 -2.26
N ASN A 131 -23.75 -20.03 -1.83
CA ASN A 131 -23.73 -19.68 -0.42
C ASN A 131 -24.68 -20.57 0.41
N GLY A 132 -24.14 -21.11 1.51
CA GLY A 132 -24.90 -21.97 2.42
C GLY A 132 -25.19 -23.40 1.92
N ILE A 133 -24.67 -23.82 0.77
CA ILE A 133 -24.74 -25.20 0.31
C ILE A 133 -23.39 -25.87 0.57
N VAL A 134 -23.42 -27.05 1.18
CA VAL A 134 -22.24 -27.81 1.57
C VAL A 134 -22.37 -29.28 1.27
N LEU A 135 -21.29 -29.95 1.00
CA LEU A 135 -21.19 -31.40 0.88
C LEU A 135 -20.67 -31.97 2.20
N LEU A 136 -21.47 -32.71 2.89
CA LEU A 136 -21.12 -33.44 4.11
C LEU A 136 -20.81 -34.90 3.79
N GLU A 137 -19.79 -35.44 4.46
CA GLU A 137 -19.40 -36.84 4.37
C GLU A 137 -19.46 -37.48 5.75
N ASP A 138 -20.11 -38.64 5.84
CA ASP A 138 -20.11 -39.42 7.08
C ASP A 138 -18.79 -40.16 7.26
N SER A 139 -18.08 -39.83 8.34
CA SER A 139 -16.78 -40.44 8.62
C SER A 139 -16.84 -41.94 8.99
N LEU A 140 -18.02 -42.44 9.31
CA LEU A 140 -18.22 -43.84 9.70
C LEU A 140 -18.68 -44.71 8.49
N GLU A 141 -19.65 -44.19 7.73
CA GLU A 141 -20.27 -44.94 6.65
C GLU A 141 -19.76 -44.48 5.25
N GLN A 142 -18.98 -43.42 5.20
CA GLN A 142 -18.48 -42.78 3.95
C GLN A 142 -19.59 -42.33 3.00
N ASN A 143 -20.81 -42.18 3.47
CA ASN A 143 -21.94 -41.68 2.70
C ASN A 143 -21.85 -40.17 2.57
N ARG A 144 -22.13 -39.61 1.40
CA ARG A 144 -22.13 -38.19 1.14
C ARG A 144 -23.54 -37.61 1.04
N ARG A 145 -23.70 -36.38 1.57
CA ARG A 145 -24.97 -35.64 1.52
C ARG A 145 -24.72 -34.22 1.05
N LEU A 146 -25.43 -33.75 0.06
CA LEU A 146 -25.51 -32.34 -0.29
C LEU A 146 -26.54 -31.69 0.62
N CYS A 147 -26.13 -30.70 1.41
CA CYS A 147 -26.98 -30.07 2.41
C CYS A 147 -27.03 -28.56 2.20
N ARG A 148 -28.15 -27.96 2.60
CA ARG A 148 -28.30 -26.54 2.81
C ARG A 148 -28.05 -26.23 4.28
N MET A 149 -27.21 -25.26 4.56
CA MET A 149 -27.05 -24.70 5.90
C MET A 149 -28.24 -23.82 6.24
N THR A 150 -28.74 -23.95 7.45
CA THR A 150 -29.83 -23.15 8.01
C THR A 150 -29.37 -22.61 9.38
N GLU A 151 -30.14 -21.73 9.99
CA GLU A 151 -29.88 -21.27 11.35
C GLU A 151 -29.83 -22.44 12.36
N ASN A 152 -30.63 -23.44 12.15
CA ASN A 152 -30.82 -24.57 13.06
C ASN A 152 -30.01 -25.84 12.68
N GLY A 153 -29.13 -25.76 11.66
CA GLY A 153 -28.32 -26.91 11.23
C GLY A 153 -28.35 -27.16 9.72
N PHE A 154 -28.40 -28.39 9.30
CA PHE A 154 -28.30 -28.80 7.89
C PHE A 154 -29.56 -29.51 7.40
N GLU A 155 -30.13 -29.01 6.31
CA GLU A 155 -31.22 -29.62 5.57
C GLU A 155 -30.64 -30.41 4.38
N ALA A 156 -30.90 -31.70 4.29
CA ALA A 156 -30.44 -32.54 3.19
C ALA A 156 -31.18 -32.21 1.90
N LEU A 157 -30.45 -31.79 0.87
CA LEU A 157 -30.96 -31.54 -0.48
C LEU A 157 -30.89 -32.80 -1.34
N LEU A 158 -29.83 -33.59 -1.16
CA LEU A 158 -29.55 -34.79 -1.91
C LEU A 158 -28.80 -35.81 -1.05
N VAL A 159 -29.20 -37.06 -1.14
CA VAL A 159 -28.51 -38.22 -0.53
C VAL A 159 -28.45 -39.32 -1.56
N GLY A 160 -27.35 -40.00 -1.70
CA GLY A 160 -27.25 -41.20 -2.54
C GLY A 160 -25.90 -41.40 -3.23
N HIS A 161 -25.73 -42.60 -3.73
CA HIS A 161 -24.52 -43.16 -4.32
C HIS A 161 -23.91 -42.34 -5.46
N LEU A 162 -24.63 -41.42 -6.09
CA LEU A 162 -24.09 -40.56 -7.14
C LEU A 162 -23.08 -39.57 -6.61
N LEU A 163 -23.22 -39.11 -5.36
CA LEU A 163 -22.27 -38.23 -4.69
C LEU A 163 -20.96 -38.97 -4.33
N ASP A 164 -21.06 -40.29 -4.10
CA ASP A 164 -19.94 -41.16 -3.76
C ASP A 164 -19.01 -41.42 -4.98
N GLU A 165 -19.58 -41.31 -6.20
CA GLU A 165 -18.85 -41.45 -7.46
C GLU A 165 -18.09 -40.19 -7.89
N MET A 166 -18.06 -39.11 -7.07
CA MET A 166 -17.37 -37.88 -7.34
C MET A 166 -15.90 -37.97 -6.93
N THR A 167 -15.05 -37.51 -7.79
CA THR A 167 -13.59 -37.30 -7.54
C THR A 167 -13.28 -35.88 -7.06
N PRO A 168 -12.14 -35.66 -6.43
CA PRO A 168 -11.74 -34.34 -5.90
C PRO A 168 -11.67 -33.20 -6.91
N ASP A 169 -11.38 -33.53 -8.16
CA ASP A 169 -11.22 -32.58 -9.27
C ASP A 169 -12.55 -32.06 -9.82
N ARG A 170 -13.68 -32.57 -9.35
CA ARG A 170 -15.01 -32.26 -9.89
C ARG A 170 -15.85 -31.44 -8.94
N LYS A 171 -16.56 -30.46 -9.49
CA LYS A 171 -17.34 -29.50 -8.72
C LYS A 171 -18.82 -29.60 -9.07
N ILE A 172 -19.67 -29.75 -8.05
CA ILE A 172 -21.13 -29.76 -8.19
C ILE A 172 -21.60 -28.36 -8.60
N PHE A 173 -22.55 -28.35 -9.55
CA PHE A 173 -23.29 -27.14 -9.90
C PHE A 173 -24.72 -27.25 -9.42
N THR A 174 -25.29 -26.21 -8.84
CA THR A 174 -26.68 -26.15 -8.45
C THR A 174 -27.24 -24.75 -8.66
N ASP A 175 -28.42 -24.72 -9.25
CA ASP A 175 -29.22 -23.51 -9.43
C ASP A 175 -30.72 -23.77 -9.39
N SER A 176 -31.52 -22.69 -9.50
CA SER A 176 -32.98 -22.79 -9.49
C SER A 176 -33.57 -23.34 -10.80
N VAL A 177 -32.85 -23.30 -11.92
CA VAL A 177 -33.32 -23.66 -13.25
C VAL A 177 -33.03 -25.15 -13.55
N GLU A 178 -31.77 -25.54 -13.42
CA GLU A 178 -31.29 -26.89 -13.74
C GLU A 178 -31.48 -27.87 -12.57
N GLY A 179 -31.57 -27.36 -11.35
CA GLY A 179 -31.43 -28.15 -10.15
C GLY A 179 -29.96 -28.43 -9.84
N THR A 180 -29.63 -29.67 -9.50
CA THR A 180 -28.25 -30.05 -9.20
C THR A 180 -27.65 -30.84 -10.35
N VAL A 181 -26.51 -30.41 -10.88
CA VAL A 181 -25.78 -31.14 -11.93
C VAL A 181 -24.45 -31.61 -11.34
N ILE A 182 -24.18 -32.89 -11.48
CA ILE A 182 -23.09 -33.60 -10.82
C ILE A 182 -22.21 -34.24 -11.90
N PRO A 183 -20.97 -33.79 -12.07
CA PRO A 183 -20.00 -34.48 -12.90
C PRO A 183 -19.41 -35.68 -12.12
N THR A 184 -19.40 -36.85 -12.77
CA THR A 184 -18.83 -38.06 -12.20
C THR A 184 -17.94 -38.77 -13.21
N GLU A 185 -17.22 -39.80 -12.81
CA GLU A 185 -16.40 -40.63 -13.71
C GLU A 185 -17.23 -41.40 -14.74
N LYS A 186 -18.49 -41.56 -14.49
CA LYS A 186 -19.43 -42.23 -15.39
C LYS A 186 -20.22 -41.28 -16.30
N GLY A 187 -19.97 -39.97 -16.16
CA GLY A 187 -20.61 -38.94 -16.97
C GLY A 187 -21.25 -37.81 -16.17
N LEU A 188 -22.04 -36.99 -16.85
CA LEU A 188 -22.75 -35.85 -16.28
C LEU A 188 -24.17 -36.20 -15.95
N TYR A 189 -24.61 -35.98 -14.72
CA TYR A 189 -25.94 -36.28 -14.24
C TYR A 189 -26.64 -35.03 -13.72
N ARG A 190 -27.97 -34.99 -13.89
CA ARG A 190 -28.84 -33.90 -13.38
C ARG A 190 -29.91 -34.45 -12.47
N ILE A 191 -30.15 -33.78 -11.38
CA ILE A 191 -31.25 -34.00 -10.47
C ILE A 191 -32.04 -32.70 -10.38
N LYS A 192 -33.29 -32.72 -10.89
CA LYS A 192 -34.19 -31.58 -10.79
C LYS A 192 -34.64 -31.39 -9.34
N LYS A 193 -34.91 -30.13 -8.94
CA LYS A 193 -35.43 -29.81 -7.60
C LYS A 193 -36.65 -30.69 -7.29
N GLY A 194 -36.63 -31.40 -6.17
CA GLY A 194 -37.69 -32.31 -5.74
C GLY A 194 -37.72 -33.71 -6.42
N ALA A 195 -36.86 -33.99 -7.39
CA ALA A 195 -36.75 -35.28 -8.02
C ALA A 195 -35.86 -36.24 -7.21
N ARG A 196 -36.29 -37.50 -7.10
CA ARG A 196 -35.52 -38.57 -6.43
C ARG A 196 -34.57 -39.34 -7.36
N ARG A 197 -34.66 -39.12 -8.68
CA ARG A 197 -33.86 -39.85 -9.66
C ARG A 197 -32.99 -38.89 -10.47
N ALA A 198 -31.71 -39.24 -10.65
CA ALA A 198 -30.78 -38.57 -11.51
C ALA A 198 -31.03 -38.98 -12.99
N VAL A 199 -30.91 -38.00 -13.88
CA VAL A 199 -30.95 -38.21 -15.33
C VAL A 199 -29.56 -37.94 -15.88
N ARG A 200 -29.00 -38.91 -16.63
CA ARG A 200 -27.71 -38.74 -17.28
C ARG A 200 -27.84 -37.81 -18.50
N LEU A 201 -27.13 -36.67 -18.44
CA LEU A 201 -27.11 -35.69 -19.52
C LEU A 201 -26.05 -36.00 -20.58
N SER A 202 -24.94 -36.61 -20.18
CA SER A 202 -23.81 -36.93 -21.05
C SER A 202 -23.05 -38.16 -20.54
N ARG A 203 -22.44 -38.90 -21.45
CA ARG A 203 -21.49 -40.00 -21.13
C ARG A 203 -20.05 -39.47 -20.92
N ARG A 204 -19.82 -38.18 -21.22
CA ARG A 204 -18.48 -37.58 -21.09
C ARG A 204 -18.08 -37.52 -19.62
N SER A 205 -16.92 -38.08 -19.33
CA SER A 205 -16.43 -38.31 -17.97
C SER A 205 -15.37 -37.30 -17.50
N ASP A 206 -14.86 -36.46 -18.37
CA ASP A 206 -13.77 -35.52 -18.08
C ASP A 206 -14.24 -34.07 -17.83
N ILE A 207 -15.47 -33.91 -17.36
CA ILE A 207 -16.02 -32.59 -17.00
C ILE A 207 -15.66 -32.30 -15.56
N PHE A 208 -14.96 -31.16 -15.34
CA PHE A 208 -14.52 -30.72 -14.02
C PHE A 208 -15.57 -29.87 -13.30
N THR A 209 -16.16 -28.89 -14.01
CA THR A 209 -17.07 -27.91 -13.40
C THR A 209 -18.08 -27.40 -14.43
N LEU A 210 -19.10 -26.71 -13.92
CA LEU A 210 -20.10 -26.04 -14.74
C LEU A 210 -20.30 -24.61 -14.26
N LEU A 211 -20.71 -23.73 -15.16
CA LEU A 211 -21.10 -22.36 -14.87
C LEU A 211 -22.27 -21.97 -15.76
N ARG A 212 -23.24 -21.25 -15.20
CA ARG A 212 -24.30 -20.61 -16.00
C ARG A 212 -23.80 -19.25 -16.48
N LYS A 213 -23.85 -19.08 -17.80
CA LYS A 213 -23.67 -17.81 -18.47
C LYS A 213 -24.99 -17.47 -19.17
N ASP A 214 -25.66 -16.43 -18.72
CA ASP A 214 -27.00 -16.04 -19.17
C ASP A 214 -27.99 -17.22 -19.09
N THR A 215 -28.54 -17.61 -20.21
CA THR A 215 -29.45 -18.76 -20.31
C THR A 215 -28.75 -20.09 -20.56
N THR A 216 -27.45 -20.09 -20.86
CA THR A 216 -26.68 -21.26 -21.26
C THR A 216 -25.88 -21.83 -20.09
N LEU A 217 -25.95 -23.13 -19.89
CA LEU A 217 -25.07 -23.84 -18.98
C LEU A 217 -23.83 -24.31 -19.73
N LEU A 218 -22.67 -23.81 -19.29
CA LEU A 218 -21.36 -24.17 -19.83
C LEU A 218 -20.72 -25.26 -18.95
N ALA A 219 -20.14 -26.25 -19.60
CA ALA A 219 -19.39 -27.33 -18.96
C ALA A 219 -17.90 -27.21 -19.38
N PHE A 220 -17.02 -27.34 -18.41
CA PHE A 220 -15.57 -27.21 -18.59
C PHE A 220 -14.94 -28.58 -18.47
N ALA A 221 -14.34 -29.03 -19.58
CA ALA A 221 -13.76 -30.36 -19.72
C ALA A 221 -12.26 -30.25 -20.00
N SER A 222 -11.55 -31.36 -19.99
CA SER A 222 -10.08 -31.41 -20.14
C SER A 222 -9.58 -30.73 -21.43
N ASP A 223 -10.38 -30.75 -22.49
CA ASP A 223 -10.03 -30.25 -23.82
C ASP A 223 -10.75 -28.95 -24.22
N GLY A 224 -11.49 -28.31 -23.29
CA GLY A 224 -12.16 -27.05 -23.56
C GLY A 224 -13.53 -26.84 -22.94
N ILE A 225 -14.27 -25.91 -23.52
CA ILE A 225 -15.59 -25.45 -23.03
C ILE A 225 -16.68 -26.00 -23.91
N TYR A 226 -17.77 -26.48 -23.29
CA TYR A 226 -18.93 -27.03 -23.94
C TYR A 226 -20.19 -26.31 -23.45
N SER A 227 -21.14 -26.08 -24.36
CA SER A 227 -22.50 -25.68 -24.00
C SER A 227 -23.41 -26.92 -23.85
N LEU A 228 -24.19 -26.93 -22.79
CA LEU A 228 -25.20 -27.98 -22.59
C LEU A 228 -26.48 -27.61 -23.36
N ALA A 229 -26.77 -28.32 -24.43
CA ALA A 229 -27.96 -28.20 -25.23
C ALA A 229 -28.96 -29.35 -24.95
N LYS A 230 -30.18 -29.29 -25.46
CA LYS A 230 -31.20 -30.36 -25.33
C LYS A 230 -30.69 -31.69 -25.86
N ASN A 231 -29.84 -31.70 -26.88
CA ASN A 231 -29.31 -32.87 -27.56
C ASN A 231 -27.92 -33.31 -27.05
N GLY A 232 -27.44 -32.75 -25.92
CA GLY A 232 -26.16 -33.08 -25.34
C GLY A 232 -25.16 -31.90 -25.32
N LEU A 233 -23.86 -32.22 -25.21
CA LEU A 233 -22.81 -31.23 -25.10
C LEU A 233 -22.29 -30.82 -26.50
N ARG A 234 -22.23 -29.52 -26.76
CA ARG A 234 -21.64 -28.93 -27.96
C ARG A 234 -20.37 -28.15 -27.60
N LYS A 235 -19.26 -28.43 -28.25
CA LYS A 235 -18.00 -27.72 -28.03
C LYS A 235 -18.11 -26.26 -28.48
N VAL A 236 -17.69 -25.37 -27.62
CA VAL A 236 -17.71 -23.90 -27.82
C VAL A 236 -16.32 -23.37 -28.04
N ALA A 237 -15.34 -23.84 -27.24
CA ALA A 237 -13.95 -23.44 -27.36
C ALA A 237 -13.03 -24.62 -27.02
N SER A 238 -11.87 -24.66 -27.65
CA SER A 238 -10.81 -25.63 -27.34
C SER A 238 -9.79 -25.02 -26.39
N ALA A 239 -9.30 -25.82 -25.46
CA ALA A 239 -8.24 -25.46 -24.53
C ALA A 239 -7.39 -26.68 -24.23
N ASP A 240 -6.16 -26.41 -23.84
CA ASP A 240 -5.21 -27.41 -23.33
C ASP A 240 -4.85 -26.99 -21.91
N TRP A 241 -5.64 -27.52 -20.95
CA TRP A 241 -5.42 -27.26 -19.52
C TRP A 241 -4.29 -28.14 -19.01
N SER A 242 -3.49 -27.63 -18.09
CA SER A 242 -2.57 -28.46 -17.33
C SER A 242 -3.32 -29.58 -16.61
N ALA A 243 -2.78 -30.80 -16.61
CA ALA A 243 -3.38 -31.93 -15.88
C ALA A 243 -3.62 -31.54 -14.43
N THR A 244 -4.87 -31.62 -13.99
CA THR A 244 -5.24 -31.09 -12.70
C THR A 244 -5.74 -32.19 -11.77
N ASN A 245 -5.22 -32.20 -10.53
CA ASN A 245 -5.71 -33.05 -9.46
C ASN A 245 -6.88 -32.41 -8.70
N TYR A 246 -7.09 -31.09 -8.87
CA TYR A 246 -8.11 -30.31 -8.15
C TYR A 246 -9.18 -29.71 -9.06
N GLY A 247 -9.12 -30.02 -10.37
CA GLY A 247 -10.05 -29.54 -11.37
C GLY A 247 -9.90 -28.06 -11.71
N LEU A 248 -10.82 -27.57 -12.53
CA LEU A 248 -10.86 -26.17 -12.93
C LEU A 248 -11.69 -25.34 -11.97
N THR A 249 -11.29 -24.08 -11.74
CA THR A 249 -12.11 -23.08 -11.08
C THR A 249 -12.51 -22.01 -12.08
N VAL A 250 -13.81 -21.66 -12.11
CA VAL A 250 -14.35 -20.73 -13.09
C VAL A 250 -15.19 -19.65 -12.40
N ARG A 251 -15.02 -18.40 -12.82
CA ARG A 251 -15.84 -17.26 -12.39
C ARG A 251 -16.21 -16.38 -13.58
N ALA A 252 -17.33 -15.70 -13.48
CA ALA A 252 -17.76 -14.72 -14.49
C ALA A 252 -17.41 -13.30 -14.04
N LEU A 253 -16.87 -12.50 -14.96
CA LEU A 253 -16.72 -11.06 -14.83
C LEU A 253 -18.05 -10.37 -15.15
N ARG A 254 -18.22 -9.13 -14.71
CA ARG A 254 -19.39 -8.31 -15.06
C ARG A 254 -19.52 -8.08 -16.57
N SER A 255 -18.40 -8.05 -17.29
CA SER A 255 -18.36 -7.97 -18.75
C SER A 255 -18.96 -9.18 -19.47
N GLY A 256 -19.28 -10.25 -18.74
CA GLY A 256 -19.70 -11.54 -19.28
C GLY A 256 -18.56 -12.42 -19.77
N SER A 257 -17.31 -11.98 -19.69
CA SER A 257 -16.13 -12.82 -19.90
C SER A 257 -15.95 -13.77 -18.73
N LEU A 258 -15.28 -14.91 -18.97
CA LEU A 258 -15.04 -15.91 -17.93
C LEU A 258 -13.55 -15.97 -17.58
N VAL A 259 -13.26 -15.95 -16.29
CA VAL A 259 -11.94 -16.26 -15.75
C VAL A 259 -11.91 -17.73 -15.36
N ILE A 260 -10.93 -18.45 -15.85
CA ILE A 260 -10.74 -19.87 -15.65
C ILE A 260 -9.34 -20.08 -15.09
N ALA A 261 -9.19 -20.87 -14.06
CA ALA A 261 -7.89 -21.28 -13.57
C ALA A 261 -7.76 -22.80 -13.51
N ASP A 262 -6.61 -23.29 -13.95
CA ASP A 262 -6.09 -24.60 -13.60
C ASP A 262 -5.16 -24.50 -12.37
N GLU A 263 -4.28 -25.46 -12.12
CA GLU A 263 -3.41 -25.44 -10.94
C GLU A 263 -2.29 -24.39 -11.02
N HIS A 264 -1.93 -23.89 -12.22
CA HIS A 264 -0.72 -23.10 -12.46
C HIS A 264 -0.94 -21.82 -13.25
N ALA A 265 -2.07 -21.69 -13.92
CA ALA A 265 -2.34 -20.60 -14.83
C ALA A 265 -3.79 -20.10 -14.73
N VAL A 266 -3.96 -18.85 -15.12
CA VAL A 266 -5.25 -18.17 -15.21
C VAL A 266 -5.51 -17.80 -16.67
N TYR A 267 -6.69 -18.10 -17.14
CA TYR A 267 -7.14 -17.89 -18.53
C TYR A 267 -8.36 -16.98 -18.56
N LEU A 268 -8.52 -16.25 -19.63
CA LEU A 268 -9.70 -15.47 -19.95
C LEU A 268 -10.39 -16.05 -21.19
N TYR A 269 -11.69 -16.26 -21.08
CA TYR A 269 -12.57 -16.58 -22.21
C TYR A 269 -13.53 -15.42 -22.45
N ASP A 270 -13.39 -14.72 -23.59
CA ASP A 270 -14.18 -13.54 -23.96
C ASP A 270 -15.39 -13.86 -24.86
N GLY A 271 -15.62 -15.12 -25.18
CA GLY A 271 -16.66 -15.59 -26.09
C GLY A 271 -16.13 -15.91 -27.48
N THR A 272 -14.94 -15.47 -27.85
CA THR A 272 -14.29 -15.76 -29.14
C THR A 272 -13.19 -16.79 -29.02
N GLY A 273 -12.42 -16.73 -27.91
CA GLY A 273 -11.31 -17.63 -27.67
C GLY A 273 -10.84 -17.63 -26.22
N ILE A 274 -9.96 -18.59 -25.93
CA ILE A 274 -9.33 -18.71 -24.61
C ILE A 274 -7.89 -18.22 -24.73
N ARG A 275 -7.50 -17.27 -23.88
CA ARG A 275 -6.12 -16.79 -23.79
C ARG A 275 -5.63 -16.89 -22.35
N GLN A 276 -4.37 -17.29 -22.20
CA GLN A 276 -3.71 -17.26 -20.90
C GLN A 276 -3.39 -15.80 -20.53
N ILE A 277 -3.81 -15.38 -19.33
CA ILE A 277 -3.60 -14.01 -18.84
C ILE A 277 -2.54 -13.96 -17.74
N PHE A 278 -2.31 -15.08 -17.07
CA PHE A 278 -1.28 -15.18 -16.04
C PHE A 278 -0.82 -16.63 -15.85
N SER A 279 0.45 -16.84 -15.48
CA SER A 279 1.02 -18.15 -15.19
C SER A 279 2.12 -18.06 -14.12
N GLY A 280 2.64 -19.20 -13.70
CA GLY A 280 3.70 -19.27 -12.69
C GLY A 280 3.20 -19.22 -11.24
N ILE A 281 1.90 -19.31 -11.01
CA ILE A 281 1.33 -19.51 -9.67
C ILE A 281 1.45 -21.00 -9.32
N ASN A 282 1.92 -21.29 -8.12
CA ASN A 282 1.97 -22.67 -7.66
C ASN A 282 0.70 -23.04 -6.92
N LEU A 283 0.00 -24.02 -7.45
CA LEU A 283 -1.20 -24.65 -6.93
C LEU A 283 -2.32 -23.64 -6.60
N ILE A 284 -3.01 -23.19 -7.64
CA ILE A 284 -4.22 -22.37 -7.50
C ILE A 284 -5.35 -23.24 -6.91
N ARG A 285 -5.99 -22.73 -5.87
CA ARG A 285 -7.04 -23.45 -5.12
C ARG A 285 -8.42 -22.86 -5.32
N ASP A 286 -8.54 -21.54 -5.41
CA ASP A 286 -9.82 -20.88 -5.57
C ASP A 286 -9.68 -19.51 -6.26
N LEU A 287 -10.79 -19.07 -6.86
CA LEU A 287 -10.96 -17.77 -7.50
C LEU A 287 -12.16 -17.05 -6.91
N LEU A 288 -12.05 -15.75 -6.75
CA LEU A 288 -13.15 -14.86 -6.45
C LEU A 288 -13.11 -13.68 -7.40
N ILE A 289 -14.24 -13.33 -8.00
CA ILE A 289 -14.47 -11.99 -8.56
C ILE A 289 -15.26 -11.24 -7.50
N ASP A 290 -14.67 -10.20 -6.94
CA ASP A 290 -15.32 -9.42 -5.89
C ASP A 290 -16.35 -8.43 -6.47
N ARG A 291 -17.06 -7.73 -5.60
CA ARG A 291 -18.09 -6.78 -6.01
C ARG A 291 -17.56 -5.58 -6.81
N TRP A 292 -16.23 -5.35 -6.80
CA TRP A 292 -15.54 -4.34 -7.60
C TRP A 292 -14.88 -4.90 -8.86
N ASP A 293 -15.24 -6.11 -9.26
CA ASP A 293 -14.73 -6.82 -10.44
C ASP A 293 -13.21 -7.12 -10.38
N ARG A 294 -12.63 -7.13 -9.16
CA ARG A 294 -11.24 -7.54 -8.95
C ARG A 294 -11.16 -9.06 -8.88
N LEU A 295 -10.15 -9.61 -9.55
CA LEU A 295 -9.88 -11.05 -9.48
C LEU A 295 -8.95 -11.35 -8.30
N TRP A 296 -9.42 -12.20 -7.40
CA TRP A 296 -8.64 -12.77 -6.30
C TRP A 296 -8.32 -14.22 -6.61
N VAL A 297 -7.05 -14.61 -6.44
CA VAL A 297 -6.55 -15.95 -6.69
C VAL A 297 -5.92 -16.51 -5.42
N ALA A 298 -6.55 -17.52 -4.83
CA ALA A 298 -6.00 -18.23 -3.69
C ALA A 298 -5.05 -19.32 -4.17
N SER A 299 -3.83 -19.34 -3.63
CA SER A 299 -2.79 -20.28 -4.01
C SER A 299 -1.92 -20.72 -2.82
N TYR A 300 -1.05 -21.69 -3.04
CA TYR A 300 -0.06 -22.10 -2.02
C TYR A 300 1.11 -21.11 -1.88
N GLN A 301 1.16 -20.07 -2.70
CA GLN A 301 2.13 -18.99 -2.59
C GLN A 301 1.56 -17.69 -1.99
N GLY A 302 0.34 -17.72 -1.47
CA GLY A 302 -0.40 -16.58 -0.95
C GLY A 302 -1.61 -16.24 -1.79
N ILE A 303 -2.08 -15.01 -1.61
CA ILE A 303 -3.23 -14.47 -2.35
C ILE A 303 -2.74 -13.46 -3.38
N TYR A 304 -3.19 -13.60 -4.61
CA TYR A 304 -2.99 -12.61 -5.66
C TYR A 304 -4.31 -11.86 -5.87
N CYS A 305 -4.25 -10.55 -5.84
CA CYS A 305 -5.36 -9.67 -6.21
C CYS A 305 -4.99 -8.93 -7.49
N PHE A 306 -5.70 -9.22 -8.57
CA PHE A 306 -5.54 -8.55 -9.86
C PHE A 306 -6.53 -7.40 -9.92
N PHE A 307 -6.01 -6.20 -10.12
CA PHE A 307 -6.80 -4.99 -10.19
C PHE A 307 -7.24 -4.75 -11.64
N ASN A 308 -8.52 -4.56 -11.85
CA ASN A 308 -9.05 -4.15 -13.16
C ASN A 308 -9.13 -2.62 -13.23
N GLN A 309 -8.02 -1.92 -12.92
CA GLN A 309 -8.01 -0.48 -12.72
C GLN A 309 -7.41 0.32 -13.88
N GLY A 310 -7.38 -0.23 -15.09
CA GLY A 310 -6.89 0.52 -16.26
C GLY A 310 -5.39 0.74 -16.31
N PHE A 311 -4.61 0.18 -15.40
CA PHE A 311 -3.14 0.14 -15.51
C PHE A 311 -2.71 -1.09 -16.30
N THR A 312 -1.84 -0.89 -17.26
CA THR A 312 -1.16 -1.97 -17.97
C THR A 312 0.35 -1.81 -17.82
N ASN A 313 1.00 -2.81 -17.29
CA ASN A 313 2.46 -2.84 -17.15
C ASN A 313 3.12 -3.43 -18.39
N HIS A 314 4.24 -2.85 -18.76
CA HIS A 314 5.05 -3.25 -19.90
C HIS A 314 6.48 -3.42 -19.41
N VAL A 315 6.97 -4.64 -19.49
CA VAL A 315 8.33 -4.99 -19.08
C VAL A 315 9.17 -5.25 -20.35
N LEU A 316 10.39 -4.75 -20.37
CA LEU A 316 11.35 -5.09 -21.42
C LEU A 316 11.76 -6.55 -21.27
N SER A 317 12.09 -7.21 -22.42
CA SER A 317 12.61 -8.58 -22.41
C SER A 317 14.00 -8.69 -21.75
N ASP A 318 14.73 -7.59 -21.73
CA ASP A 318 16.01 -7.45 -21.03
C ASP A 318 15.75 -6.80 -19.66
N GLU A 319 15.75 -7.61 -18.61
CA GLU A 319 15.48 -7.18 -17.23
C GLU A 319 16.51 -6.17 -16.69
N ASN A 320 17.67 -6.04 -17.33
CA ASN A 320 18.73 -5.12 -16.95
C ASN A 320 18.65 -3.77 -17.68
N ASP A 321 17.67 -3.57 -18.55
CA ASP A 321 17.53 -2.34 -19.31
C ASP A 321 16.34 -1.51 -18.81
N ILE A 322 16.49 -0.20 -18.83
CA ILE A 322 15.53 0.76 -18.28
C ILE A 322 15.15 1.77 -19.35
N VAL A 323 13.85 1.97 -19.57
CA VAL A 323 13.37 3.04 -20.46
C VAL A 323 13.56 4.39 -19.76
N ARG A 324 14.36 5.26 -20.39
CA ARG A 324 14.75 6.58 -19.85
C ARG A 324 14.16 7.77 -20.61
N ALA A 325 13.69 7.57 -21.83
CA ALA A 325 13.02 8.60 -22.62
C ALA A 325 11.83 8.01 -23.36
N VAL A 326 10.77 8.80 -23.44
CA VAL A 326 9.54 8.44 -24.16
C VAL A 326 9.08 9.65 -24.97
N ALA A 327 8.77 9.43 -26.25
CA ALA A 327 8.16 10.45 -27.11
C ALA A 327 7.20 9.80 -28.11
N LEU A 328 6.29 10.59 -28.67
CA LEU A 328 5.42 10.15 -29.75
C LEU A 328 6.06 10.44 -31.10
N GLY A 329 6.21 9.42 -31.93
CA GLY A 329 6.56 9.59 -33.34
C GLY A 329 5.36 10.03 -34.19
N SER A 330 5.64 10.20 -35.48
CA SER A 330 4.61 10.43 -36.48
C SER A 330 3.59 9.32 -36.43
N ASN A 331 2.42 9.32 -36.59
CA ASN A 331 1.41 8.22 -36.52
C ASN A 331 1.06 7.72 -35.11
N GLY A 332 1.48 8.42 -34.03
CA GLY A 332 1.19 8.03 -32.67
C GLY A 332 1.98 6.80 -32.18
N GLN A 333 3.02 6.41 -32.88
CA GLN A 333 3.96 5.39 -32.42
C GLN A 333 4.71 5.87 -31.18
N LEU A 334 4.94 4.99 -30.21
CA LEU A 334 5.75 5.27 -29.04
C LEU A 334 7.21 5.00 -29.36
N VAL A 335 8.04 6.02 -29.23
CA VAL A 335 9.49 5.94 -29.40
C VAL A 335 10.15 6.02 -28.04
N MET A 336 10.94 5.04 -27.68
CA MET A 336 11.55 4.90 -26.37
C MET A 336 13.05 4.79 -26.49
N GLY A 337 13.78 5.51 -25.61
CA GLY A 337 15.20 5.38 -25.45
C GLY A 337 15.53 4.69 -24.13
N THR A 338 16.47 3.76 -24.12
CA THR A 338 16.84 3.01 -22.93
C THR A 338 18.19 3.44 -22.35
N LEU A 339 18.45 3.06 -21.12
CA LEU A 339 19.71 3.32 -20.42
C LEU A 339 20.88 2.62 -21.15
N ASN A 340 20.66 1.43 -21.69
CA ASN A 340 21.67 0.63 -22.37
C ASN A 340 21.82 0.97 -23.86
N GLY A 341 21.22 2.08 -24.31
CA GLY A 341 21.43 2.60 -25.67
C GLY A 341 20.49 2.06 -26.74
N LYS A 342 19.44 1.34 -26.36
CA LYS A 342 18.46 0.87 -27.34
C LYS A 342 17.47 1.97 -27.67
N ILE A 343 17.13 2.10 -28.95
CA ILE A 343 15.95 2.85 -29.39
C ILE A 343 14.88 1.87 -29.81
N ILE A 344 13.76 1.91 -29.13
CA ILE A 344 12.66 0.97 -29.28
C ILE A 344 11.44 1.68 -29.79
N LEU A 345 10.81 1.11 -30.82
CA LEU A 345 9.52 1.54 -31.34
C LEU A 345 8.43 0.59 -30.87
N LYS A 346 7.33 1.15 -30.42
CA LYS A 346 6.10 0.42 -30.19
C LYS A 346 4.98 0.95 -31.06
N ASP A 347 4.53 0.11 -32.00
CA ASP A 347 3.36 0.35 -32.84
C ASP A 347 2.14 -0.36 -32.22
N SER A 348 0.97 0.24 -32.36
CA SER A 348 -0.28 -0.37 -31.91
C SER A 348 -0.63 -1.67 -32.65
N THR A 349 -0.10 -1.85 -33.88
CA THR A 349 -0.47 -2.96 -34.77
C THR A 349 0.68 -3.96 -35.06
N GLN A 350 1.92 -3.49 -35.06
CA GLN A 350 3.09 -4.29 -35.47
C GLN A 350 3.99 -4.78 -34.33
N GLY A 351 3.64 -4.43 -33.07
CA GLY A 351 4.42 -4.84 -31.89
C GLY A 351 5.60 -3.92 -31.60
N THR A 352 6.68 -4.48 -31.09
CA THR A 352 7.85 -3.72 -30.62
C THR A 352 9.05 -4.02 -31.52
N THR A 353 9.71 -2.98 -32.04
CA THR A 353 10.90 -3.10 -32.91
C THR A 353 12.06 -2.31 -32.33
N VAL A 354 13.25 -2.88 -32.27
CA VAL A 354 14.49 -2.17 -31.93
C VAL A 354 15.04 -1.54 -33.17
N ILE A 355 15.28 -0.22 -33.17
CA ILE A 355 15.88 0.51 -34.29
C ILE A 355 17.42 0.54 -34.14
N SER A 356 17.90 0.73 -32.92
CA SER A 356 19.31 0.82 -32.61
C SER A 356 19.62 0.10 -31.30
N ASP A 357 20.77 -0.53 -31.24
CA ASP A 357 21.34 -1.21 -30.09
C ASP A 357 22.82 -0.88 -30.00
N ASP A 358 23.13 0.39 -29.67
CA ASP A 358 24.51 0.88 -29.53
C ASP A 358 24.70 1.47 -28.13
N PRO A 359 25.17 0.67 -27.15
CA PRO A 359 25.27 1.07 -25.76
C PRO A 359 26.28 2.19 -25.48
N GLU A 360 27.24 2.45 -26.38
CA GLU A 360 28.25 3.49 -26.14
C GLU A 360 27.73 4.92 -26.39
N GLN A 361 26.64 5.05 -27.16
CA GLN A 361 26.18 6.35 -27.65
C GLN A 361 24.94 6.93 -26.91
N PHE A 362 24.24 6.17 -26.07
CA PHE A 362 22.99 6.63 -25.48
C PHE A 362 23.02 6.70 -23.96
N TYR A 363 22.42 7.77 -23.43
CA TYR A 363 22.04 7.90 -22.04
C TYR A 363 20.52 8.18 -21.92
N ALA A 364 19.93 8.67 -23.01
CA ALA A 364 18.52 8.97 -23.26
C ALA A 364 17.71 9.50 -22.05
N PRO A 365 18.11 10.58 -21.37
CA PRO A 365 17.35 11.09 -20.21
C PRO A 365 16.08 11.84 -20.60
N SER A 366 15.85 12.15 -21.90
CA SER A 366 14.72 12.92 -22.39
C SER A 366 14.55 12.77 -23.90
N ALA A 367 13.32 12.96 -24.39
CA ALA A 367 12.98 13.00 -25.81
C ALA A 367 11.85 14.01 -26.08
N ALA A 368 11.84 14.53 -27.29
CA ALA A 368 10.77 15.40 -27.80
C ALA A 368 10.53 15.19 -29.28
N SER A 369 9.35 15.56 -29.76
CA SER A 369 8.97 15.40 -31.17
C SER A 369 8.71 16.73 -31.83
N ILE A 370 9.20 16.93 -33.05
CA ILE A 370 8.85 18.03 -33.94
C ILE A 370 8.43 17.51 -35.31
N GLY A 371 7.22 17.78 -35.72
CA GLY A 371 6.69 17.28 -36.98
C GLY A 371 6.65 15.74 -36.99
N GLN A 372 7.44 15.13 -37.90
CA GLN A 372 7.53 13.67 -38.02
C GLN A 372 8.79 13.08 -37.35
N ASP A 373 9.68 13.94 -36.86
CA ASP A 373 10.95 13.51 -36.30
C ASP A 373 10.91 13.48 -34.76
N VAL A 374 11.62 12.52 -34.17
CA VAL A 374 11.86 12.40 -32.75
C VAL A 374 13.32 12.70 -32.45
N TYR A 375 13.53 13.50 -31.42
CA TYR A 375 14.86 13.90 -30.94
C TYR A 375 15.07 13.36 -29.53
N MET A 376 16.20 12.70 -29.31
CA MET A 376 16.55 12.13 -28.00
C MET A 376 17.91 12.63 -27.55
N ALA A 377 18.04 12.90 -26.26
CA ALA A 377 19.30 13.17 -25.63
C ALA A 377 20.18 11.92 -25.64
N GLY A 378 21.39 12.05 -26.19
CA GLY A 378 22.41 11.00 -26.18
C GLY A 378 23.55 11.29 -25.22
N ASN A 379 24.57 10.45 -25.25
CA ASN A 379 25.78 10.65 -24.49
C ASN A 379 26.70 11.64 -25.21
N GLY A 380 26.51 12.93 -24.94
CA GLY A 380 27.31 14.02 -25.51
C GLY A 380 26.70 14.74 -26.70
N ASP A 381 25.61 14.25 -27.28
CA ASP A 381 24.91 14.89 -28.40
C ASP A 381 23.42 14.51 -28.39
N ILE A 382 22.66 15.08 -29.32
CA ILE A 382 21.25 14.76 -29.56
C ILE A 382 21.14 13.94 -30.86
N VAL A 383 20.38 12.86 -30.81
CA VAL A 383 20.06 12.05 -31.98
C VAL A 383 18.70 12.42 -32.54
N ARG A 384 18.63 12.63 -33.85
CA ARG A 384 17.41 12.78 -34.61
C ARG A 384 17.04 11.47 -35.27
N ILE A 385 15.81 11.05 -35.08
CA ILE A 385 15.21 9.87 -35.68
C ILE A 385 14.19 10.39 -36.72
N THR A 386 14.48 10.22 -38.00
CA THR A 386 13.69 10.81 -39.09
C THR A 386 12.70 9.83 -39.70
N GLY A 387 11.53 10.30 -40.05
CA GLY A 387 10.59 9.68 -40.96
C GLY A 387 9.65 8.64 -40.38
N HIS A 388 8.99 7.90 -41.28
CA HIS A 388 8.21 6.70 -40.89
C HIS A 388 9.18 5.67 -40.34
N VAL A 389 9.14 5.51 -39.07
CA VAL A 389 10.10 4.71 -38.33
C VAL A 389 9.85 3.24 -38.61
N GLY A 390 10.72 2.67 -39.45
CA GLY A 390 10.84 1.24 -39.68
C GLY A 390 12.17 0.73 -39.14
N SER A 391 12.42 -0.54 -39.29
CA SER A 391 13.63 -1.24 -38.80
C SER A 391 14.99 -0.70 -39.29
N HIS A 392 14.98 0.33 -40.14
CA HIS A 392 16.16 0.97 -40.75
C HIS A 392 16.03 2.50 -40.79
N SER A 393 15.38 3.14 -39.83
CA SER A 393 15.34 4.60 -39.79
C SER A 393 16.72 5.19 -39.58
N PRO A 394 17.15 6.16 -40.40
CA PRO A 394 18.47 6.75 -40.25
C PRO A 394 18.52 7.55 -38.92
N LEU A 395 19.54 7.27 -38.12
CA LEU A 395 19.90 8.06 -36.96
C LEU A 395 20.86 9.15 -37.40
N GLN A 396 20.54 10.39 -37.07
CA GLN A 396 21.37 11.55 -37.35
C GLN A 396 21.77 12.25 -36.06
N TRP A 397 23.06 12.30 -35.79
CA TRP A 397 23.61 13.13 -34.71
C TRP A 397 23.63 14.59 -35.14
N LEU A 398 23.23 15.49 -34.24
CA LEU A 398 23.09 16.91 -34.54
C LEU A 398 24.43 17.64 -34.56
N GLY A 399 25.47 17.07 -33.94
CA GLY A 399 26.79 17.71 -33.86
C GLY A 399 26.85 18.83 -32.82
N LEU A 400 26.05 18.77 -31.79
CA LEU A 400 26.10 19.69 -30.68
C LEU A 400 27.43 19.56 -29.90
N PRO A 401 27.87 20.62 -29.20
CA PRO A 401 29.04 20.53 -28.32
C PRO A 401 28.88 19.38 -27.31
N HIS A 402 29.95 18.60 -27.12
CA HIS A 402 29.90 17.44 -26.22
C HIS A 402 29.57 17.87 -24.77
N ASP A 403 28.36 17.58 -24.31
CA ASP A 403 27.91 17.82 -22.94
C ASP A 403 26.90 16.75 -22.50
N ARG A 404 26.58 16.71 -21.24
CA ARG A 404 25.58 15.82 -20.68
C ARG A 404 24.21 16.51 -20.73
N TYR A 405 23.48 16.29 -21.81
CA TYR A 405 22.18 16.88 -22.02
C TYR A 405 21.11 16.25 -21.10
N GLN A 406 20.37 17.10 -20.38
CA GLN A 406 19.41 16.68 -19.36
C GLN A 406 17.97 16.66 -19.87
N PHE A 407 17.66 17.49 -20.85
CA PHE A 407 16.33 17.54 -21.47
C PHE A 407 16.40 17.85 -22.95
N VAL A 408 15.36 17.46 -23.64
CA VAL A 408 15.03 17.87 -25.00
C VAL A 408 13.61 18.42 -24.98
N ALA A 409 13.41 19.62 -25.47
CA ALA A 409 12.12 20.29 -25.54
C ALA A 409 11.89 20.96 -26.90
N LYS A 410 10.63 21.24 -27.22
CA LYS A 410 10.26 21.99 -28.41
C LYS A 410 9.97 23.43 -28.05
N ALA A 411 10.59 24.39 -28.74
CA ALA A 411 10.19 25.81 -28.70
C ALA A 411 10.47 26.49 -30.01
N TRP A 412 9.59 27.40 -30.47
CA TRP A 412 9.74 28.23 -31.68
C TRP A 412 10.03 27.41 -32.96
N ASP A 413 9.50 26.21 -33.11
CA ASP A 413 9.81 25.20 -34.12
C ASP A 413 11.27 24.69 -34.11
N CYS A 414 12.03 24.97 -33.06
CA CYS A 414 13.37 24.49 -32.82
C CYS A 414 13.38 23.42 -31.72
N ILE A 415 14.44 22.61 -31.72
CA ILE A 415 14.79 21.74 -30.60
C ILE A 415 15.63 22.56 -29.62
N ILE A 416 15.20 22.56 -28.35
CA ILE A 416 15.94 23.18 -27.26
C ILE A 416 16.47 22.06 -26.36
N THR A 417 17.73 22.19 -26.03
CA THR A 417 18.38 21.24 -25.12
C THR A 417 19.32 21.97 -24.14
N GLY A 418 19.47 21.40 -22.95
CA GLY A 418 20.33 21.97 -21.92
C GLY A 418 21.34 20.96 -21.41
N GLY A 419 22.63 21.36 -21.44
CA GLY A 419 23.73 20.68 -20.79
C GLY A 419 23.95 21.19 -19.38
N ARG A 420 25.19 21.10 -18.85
CA ARG A 420 25.50 21.53 -17.48
C ARG A 420 25.38 23.05 -17.29
N HIS A 421 25.77 23.82 -18.30
CA HIS A 421 25.87 25.28 -18.21
C HIS A 421 25.30 26.01 -19.44
N CYS A 422 24.98 25.31 -20.51
CA CYS A 422 24.57 25.92 -21.77
C CYS A 422 23.18 25.44 -22.19
N ILE A 423 22.38 26.34 -22.75
CA ILE A 423 21.16 26.02 -23.46
C ILE A 423 21.40 26.24 -24.94
N PHE A 424 21.15 25.24 -25.74
CA PHE A 424 21.27 25.25 -27.19
C PHE A 424 19.90 25.21 -27.85
N SER A 425 19.83 25.87 -29.04
CA SER A 425 18.72 25.76 -29.98
C SER A 425 19.22 25.14 -31.27
N TYR A 426 18.55 24.15 -31.78
CA TYR A 426 18.77 23.55 -33.08
C TYR A 426 17.54 23.76 -33.95
N ASP A 427 17.75 24.39 -35.13
CA ASP A 427 16.70 24.56 -36.14
C ASP A 427 16.68 23.38 -37.13
N PRO A 428 15.65 22.52 -37.13
CA PRO A 428 15.58 21.40 -38.06
C PRO A 428 15.51 21.77 -39.56
N LYS A 429 15.13 23.01 -39.89
CA LYS A 429 15.00 23.48 -41.27
C LYS A 429 16.35 23.88 -41.86
N THR A 430 17.18 24.50 -41.08
CA THR A 430 18.50 25.03 -41.52
C THR A 430 19.67 24.16 -41.04
N ASN A 431 19.43 23.23 -40.13
CA ASN A 431 20.44 22.49 -39.34
C ASN A 431 21.37 23.41 -38.56
N GLY A 432 20.91 24.64 -38.25
CA GLY A 432 21.68 25.61 -37.50
C GLY A 432 21.63 25.32 -36.00
N ILE A 433 22.77 25.54 -35.33
CA ILE A 433 22.91 25.40 -33.86
C ILE A 433 23.26 26.76 -33.30
N ASP A 434 22.44 27.27 -32.37
CA ASP A 434 22.67 28.52 -31.68
C ASP A 434 22.77 28.31 -30.17
N THR A 435 23.67 29.03 -29.52
CA THR A 435 23.72 29.06 -28.05
C THR A 435 22.80 30.14 -27.52
N LEU A 436 21.75 29.75 -26.80
CA LEU A 436 20.80 30.71 -26.24
C LEU A 436 21.32 31.39 -24.97
N THR A 437 22.00 30.67 -24.10
CA THR A 437 22.57 31.20 -22.88
C THR A 437 23.56 30.23 -22.21
N THR A 438 24.49 30.80 -21.43
CA THR A 438 25.43 30.09 -20.57
C THR A 438 25.21 30.38 -19.08
N ASP A 439 24.15 31.12 -18.74
CA ASP A 439 23.91 31.65 -17.40
C ASP A 439 23.05 30.76 -16.49
N ILE A 440 22.49 29.71 -17.03
CA ILE A 440 21.60 28.81 -16.27
C ILE A 440 22.35 27.53 -15.87
N LEU A 441 22.56 27.39 -14.56
CA LEU A 441 23.23 26.22 -14.01
C LEU A 441 22.30 25.03 -13.83
N HIS A 442 22.72 23.86 -14.29
CA HIS A 442 22.00 22.60 -14.16
C HIS A 442 20.51 22.71 -14.56
N PRO A 443 20.21 23.03 -15.82
CA PRO A 443 18.84 23.01 -16.32
C PRO A 443 18.33 21.56 -16.38
N TRP A 444 17.15 21.30 -15.79
CA TRP A 444 16.56 19.95 -15.70
C TRP A 444 15.42 19.70 -16.66
N CYS A 445 14.65 20.72 -16.96
CA CYS A 445 13.45 20.62 -17.76
C CYS A 445 13.15 21.94 -18.43
N ALA A 446 12.39 21.90 -19.53
CA ALA A 446 11.96 23.08 -20.26
C ALA A 446 10.58 22.87 -20.88
N ALA A 447 9.82 23.97 -20.98
CA ALA A 447 8.55 23.99 -21.70
C ALA A 447 8.31 25.38 -22.31
N GLN A 448 7.65 25.43 -23.45
CA GLN A 448 7.25 26.68 -24.07
C GLN A 448 5.83 27.05 -23.63
N ALA A 449 5.64 28.28 -23.17
CA ALA A 449 4.34 28.87 -22.94
C ALA A 449 4.28 30.25 -23.58
N ASP A 450 3.24 30.54 -24.35
CA ASP A 450 3.13 31.73 -25.16
C ASP A 450 4.34 31.94 -26.08
N SER A 451 5.05 33.06 -25.95
CA SER A 451 6.28 33.37 -26.70
C SER A 451 7.57 33.11 -25.95
N LEU A 452 7.48 32.63 -24.68
CA LEU A 452 8.59 32.42 -23.78
C LEU A 452 8.94 30.94 -23.64
N LEU A 453 10.22 30.64 -23.61
CA LEU A 453 10.73 29.36 -23.19
C LEU A 453 11.01 29.42 -21.68
N TRP A 454 10.44 28.53 -20.94
CA TRP A 454 10.65 28.41 -19.50
C TRP A 454 11.60 27.23 -19.21
N ILE A 455 12.58 27.50 -18.35
CA ILE A 455 13.62 26.54 -17.95
C ILE A 455 13.56 26.32 -16.46
N GLY A 456 13.35 25.08 -16.03
CA GLY A 456 13.51 24.65 -14.65
C GLY A 456 14.94 24.22 -14.37
N SER A 457 15.53 24.73 -13.29
CA SER A 457 16.93 24.51 -12.94
C SER A 457 17.13 24.24 -11.45
N SER A 458 18.36 23.95 -11.06
CA SER A 458 18.76 23.84 -9.65
C SER A 458 18.70 25.17 -8.89
N SER A 459 18.57 26.30 -9.57
CA SER A 459 18.53 27.63 -8.98
C SER A 459 17.23 28.41 -9.26
N GLY A 460 16.17 27.72 -9.67
CA GLY A 460 14.85 28.29 -9.88
C GLY A 460 14.36 28.23 -11.32
N LEU A 461 13.32 29.02 -11.60
CA LEU A 461 12.67 29.14 -12.89
C LEU A 461 13.20 30.34 -13.66
N PHE A 462 13.58 30.08 -14.90
CA PHE A 462 14.04 31.11 -15.84
C PHE A 462 13.12 31.19 -17.03
N SER A 463 12.94 32.36 -17.59
CA SER A 463 12.31 32.55 -18.90
C SER A 463 13.31 33.08 -19.90
N ILE A 464 13.23 32.57 -21.14
CA ILE A 464 14.08 32.97 -22.25
C ILE A 464 13.18 33.44 -23.39
N THR A 465 13.45 34.59 -23.95
CA THR A 465 12.81 35.07 -25.17
C THR A 465 13.46 34.48 -26.43
N LYS A 466 12.79 34.53 -27.59
CA LYS A 466 13.36 34.09 -28.87
C LYS A 466 14.67 34.81 -29.21
N ASN A 467 14.87 36.02 -28.68
CA ASN A 467 16.11 36.80 -28.89
C ASN A 467 17.15 36.53 -27.80
N ALA A 468 17.07 35.37 -27.11
CA ALA A 468 18.01 34.95 -26.11
C ALA A 468 18.15 35.86 -24.86
N GLN A 469 17.12 36.68 -24.57
CA GLN A 469 17.06 37.43 -23.33
C GLN A 469 16.61 36.54 -22.19
N VAL A 470 17.44 36.41 -21.17
CA VAL A 470 17.19 35.57 -20.00
C VAL A 470 16.66 36.43 -18.84
N SER A 471 15.60 35.96 -18.21
CA SER A 471 15.06 36.58 -16.99
C SER A 471 14.83 35.49 -15.94
N LYS A 472 15.18 35.76 -14.69
CA LYS A 472 14.97 34.85 -13.57
C LYS A 472 13.75 35.27 -12.76
N THR A 473 12.96 34.30 -12.34
CA THR A 473 11.77 34.55 -11.53
C THR A 473 12.14 34.59 -10.03
N ASP A 474 11.96 35.73 -9.38
CA ASP A 474 12.37 35.94 -7.98
C ASP A 474 11.69 34.99 -6.99
N TYR A 475 10.43 34.71 -7.18
CA TYR A 475 9.65 33.79 -6.33
C TYR A 475 10.27 32.37 -6.21
N THR A 476 10.98 31.90 -7.24
CA THR A 476 11.47 30.52 -7.34
C THR A 476 12.96 30.37 -7.05
N GLN A 477 13.66 31.41 -6.60
CA GLN A 477 15.13 31.41 -6.47
C GLN A 477 15.74 30.31 -5.58
N LYS A 478 14.94 29.75 -4.64
CA LYS A 478 15.34 28.67 -3.73
C LYS A 478 14.80 27.31 -4.14
N LEU A 479 14.05 27.22 -5.22
CA LEU A 479 13.44 25.98 -5.67
C LEU A 479 14.36 25.24 -6.63
N ILE A 480 14.42 23.91 -6.50
CA ILE A 480 15.04 23.01 -7.48
C ILE A 480 13.93 22.45 -8.34
N ILE A 481 13.79 22.95 -9.57
CA ILE A 481 12.69 22.56 -10.45
C ILE A 481 13.17 21.41 -11.35
N THR A 482 12.59 20.24 -11.18
CA THR A 482 13.06 19.00 -11.80
C THR A 482 12.16 18.47 -12.91
N THR A 483 10.90 18.90 -12.95
CA THR A 483 9.93 18.49 -13.96
C THR A 483 8.96 19.62 -14.26
N MET A 484 8.54 19.72 -15.50
CA MET A 484 7.49 20.63 -15.95
C MET A 484 6.81 20.09 -17.20
N ASP A 485 5.56 20.49 -17.40
CA ASP A 485 4.82 20.25 -18.62
C ASP A 485 3.94 21.46 -18.95
N ALA A 486 3.64 21.66 -20.23
CA ALA A 486 2.85 22.78 -20.71
C ALA A 486 1.62 22.28 -21.46
N ASP A 487 0.49 22.94 -21.23
CA ASP A 487 -0.71 22.71 -22.00
C ASP A 487 -0.74 23.49 -23.35
N SER A 488 -1.76 23.21 -24.13
CA SER A 488 -1.99 23.90 -25.40
C SER A 488 -2.43 25.38 -25.28
N LEU A 489 -2.78 25.82 -24.06
CA LEU A 489 -3.23 27.17 -23.74
C LEU A 489 -2.11 28.08 -23.21
N GLY A 490 -0.90 27.58 -23.11
CA GLY A 490 0.26 28.31 -22.62
C GLY A 490 0.37 28.38 -21.07
N ASN A 491 -0.24 27.46 -20.36
CA ASN A 491 -0.01 27.32 -18.93
C ASN A 491 1.02 26.24 -18.68
N ILE A 492 1.83 26.40 -17.62
CA ILE A 492 2.87 25.44 -17.25
C ILE A 492 2.59 24.93 -15.85
N ILE A 493 2.63 23.63 -15.69
CA ILE A 493 2.71 22.98 -14.40
C ILE A 493 4.14 22.53 -14.18
N PHE A 494 4.71 22.85 -13.02
CA PHE A 494 6.06 22.47 -12.65
C PHE A 494 6.15 22.06 -11.18
N ALA A 495 7.16 21.30 -10.84
CA ALA A 495 7.33 20.80 -9.48
C ALA A 495 8.73 21.01 -8.93
N SER A 496 8.79 21.17 -7.59
CA SER A 496 9.99 21.20 -6.78
C SER A 496 9.75 20.39 -5.50
N ALA A 497 10.52 19.32 -5.30
CA ALA A 497 10.34 18.35 -4.22
C ALA A 497 8.88 17.84 -4.16
N ASP A 498 8.15 18.11 -3.08
CA ASP A 498 6.75 17.75 -2.85
C ASP A 498 5.75 18.87 -3.18
N SER A 499 6.21 19.90 -3.88
CA SER A 499 5.42 21.09 -4.17
C SER A 499 5.13 21.21 -5.66
N LEU A 500 3.87 21.47 -5.97
CA LEU A 500 3.34 21.61 -7.33
C LEU A 500 2.89 23.05 -7.56
N PHE A 501 3.24 23.60 -8.72
CA PHE A 501 2.98 24.99 -9.08
C PHE A 501 2.35 25.08 -10.47
N LEU A 502 1.45 26.04 -10.62
CA LEU A 502 0.88 26.45 -11.90
C LEU A 502 1.41 27.85 -12.25
N LEU A 503 2.03 27.98 -13.40
CA LEU A 503 2.34 29.25 -14.03
C LEU A 503 1.27 29.58 -15.08
N GLN A 504 0.50 30.63 -14.85
CA GLN A 504 -0.57 31.08 -15.73
C GLN A 504 -0.46 32.61 -15.93
N LYS A 505 -0.39 33.07 -17.17
CA LYS A 505 -0.29 34.48 -17.50
C LYS A 505 0.78 35.23 -16.69
N GLY A 506 1.95 34.62 -16.52
CA GLY A 506 3.08 35.18 -15.78
C GLY A 506 2.92 35.16 -14.23
N ARG A 507 1.85 34.59 -13.68
CA ARG A 507 1.63 34.44 -12.25
C ARG A 507 1.82 32.99 -11.82
N ILE A 508 2.51 32.80 -10.69
CA ILE A 508 2.73 31.49 -10.11
C ILE A 508 1.75 31.28 -8.95
N LYS A 509 1.03 30.16 -8.98
CA LYS A 509 0.13 29.69 -7.93
C LYS A 509 0.61 28.30 -7.45
N THR A 510 0.59 28.02 -6.15
CA THR A 510 0.77 26.65 -5.65
C THR A 510 -0.53 25.86 -5.77
N LEU A 511 -0.42 24.58 -6.16
CA LEU A 511 -1.54 23.65 -6.25
C LEU A 511 -1.63 22.71 -5.05
N ASN A 512 -0.67 22.71 -4.12
CA ASN A 512 -0.69 21.86 -2.93
C ASN A 512 -1.95 21.98 -2.07
N PRO A 513 -2.56 23.19 -1.90
CA PRO A 513 -3.82 23.28 -1.14
C PRO A 513 -4.97 22.51 -1.77
N GLU A 514 -4.93 22.29 -3.09
CA GLU A 514 -5.93 21.53 -3.84
C GLU A 514 -5.64 20.01 -3.84
N ILE A 515 -4.40 19.62 -3.54
CA ILE A 515 -3.94 18.22 -3.37
C ILE A 515 -3.20 18.10 -2.02
N PRO A 516 -3.88 18.15 -0.88
CA PRO A 516 -3.21 18.13 0.43
C PRO A 516 -2.39 16.85 0.67
N GLU A 517 -2.82 15.75 0.07
CA GLU A 517 -2.18 14.44 0.16
C GLU A 517 -0.82 14.37 -0.56
N LEU A 518 -0.51 15.34 -1.43
CA LEU A 518 0.79 15.41 -2.12
C LEU A 518 1.94 15.76 -1.17
N SER A 519 1.65 16.39 -0.05
CA SER A 519 2.67 16.78 0.93
C SER A 519 3.44 15.56 1.46
N GLY A 520 4.76 15.62 1.35
CA GLY A 520 5.66 14.51 1.74
C GLY A 520 5.93 13.48 0.63
N HIS A 521 5.32 13.62 -0.55
CA HIS A 521 5.58 12.77 -1.71
C HIS A 521 6.44 13.51 -2.74
N GLU A 522 7.66 13.07 -2.96
CA GLU A 522 8.57 13.70 -3.94
C GLU A 522 8.03 13.51 -5.37
N VAL A 523 7.76 14.63 -6.06
CA VAL A 523 7.28 14.63 -7.44
C VAL A 523 8.42 14.29 -8.40
N ARG A 524 8.20 13.29 -9.24
CA ARG A 524 9.15 12.83 -10.26
C ARG A 524 8.79 13.32 -11.66
N SER A 525 7.53 13.26 -12.02
CA SER A 525 7.06 13.65 -13.33
C SER A 525 5.67 14.25 -13.24
N VAL A 526 5.40 15.24 -14.09
CA VAL A 526 4.07 15.85 -14.24
C VAL A 526 3.67 15.78 -15.70
N HIS A 527 2.39 15.57 -15.95
CA HIS A 527 1.81 15.61 -17.30
C HIS A 527 0.41 16.21 -17.25
N ILE A 528 0.18 17.24 -18.06
CA ILE A 528 -1.12 17.86 -18.22
C ILE A 528 -1.74 17.46 -19.57
N SER A 529 -2.79 16.66 -19.50
CA SER A 529 -3.52 16.18 -20.64
C SER A 529 -4.37 17.31 -21.28
N PRO A 530 -4.39 17.42 -22.62
CA PRO A 530 -5.34 18.30 -23.31
C PRO A 530 -6.82 17.99 -23.01
N ARG A 531 -7.09 16.85 -22.38
CA ARG A 531 -8.43 16.39 -21.99
C ARG A 531 -8.87 16.85 -20.60
N GLY A 532 -8.08 17.69 -19.92
CA GLY A 532 -8.40 18.20 -18.59
C GLY A 532 -8.01 17.25 -17.45
N TYR A 533 -6.98 16.47 -17.62
CA TYR A 533 -6.41 15.62 -16.58
C TYR A 533 -4.99 16.03 -16.26
N LEU A 534 -4.62 15.92 -14.99
CA LEU A 534 -3.27 16.10 -14.50
C LEU A 534 -2.79 14.80 -13.88
N ALA A 535 -1.71 14.25 -14.39
CA ALA A 535 -1.01 13.12 -13.81
C ALA A 535 0.26 13.59 -13.12
N VAL A 536 0.42 13.26 -11.85
CA VAL A 536 1.59 13.61 -11.03
C VAL A 536 2.21 12.33 -10.48
N ALA A 537 3.29 11.86 -11.10
CA ALA A 537 4.03 10.72 -10.60
C ALA A 537 4.94 11.13 -9.45
N VAL A 538 4.84 10.42 -8.35
CA VAL A 538 5.66 10.58 -7.13
C VAL A 538 6.46 9.30 -6.88
N VAL A 539 7.44 9.35 -5.99
CA VAL A 539 8.33 8.19 -5.72
C VAL A 539 7.57 6.91 -5.41
N ASP A 540 6.49 7.00 -4.68
CA ASP A 540 5.71 5.86 -4.17
C ASP A 540 4.30 5.73 -4.78
N GLY A 541 4.01 6.46 -5.87
CA GLY A 541 2.68 6.40 -6.48
C GLY A 541 2.43 7.36 -7.63
N LEU A 542 1.16 7.53 -7.93
CA LEU A 542 0.64 8.38 -8.99
C LEU A 542 -0.62 9.10 -8.51
N PHE A 543 -0.61 10.42 -8.54
CA PHE A 543 -1.84 11.22 -8.43
C PHE A 543 -2.44 11.40 -9.82
N VAL A 544 -3.73 11.16 -9.95
CA VAL A 544 -4.53 11.48 -11.13
C VAL A 544 -5.63 12.43 -10.71
N CYS A 545 -5.63 13.61 -11.32
CA CYS A 545 -6.56 14.68 -11.00
C CYS A 545 -7.38 15.07 -12.21
N HIS A 546 -8.63 15.43 -12.01
CA HIS A 546 -9.41 16.14 -13.02
C HIS A 546 -9.24 17.65 -12.78
N VAL A 547 -8.94 18.37 -13.87
CA VAL A 547 -8.66 19.80 -13.84
C VAL A 547 -9.70 20.52 -14.71
N ASN A 548 -10.46 21.43 -14.12
CA ASN A 548 -11.44 22.21 -14.83
C ASN A 548 -10.78 23.32 -15.71
N ARG A 549 -11.59 24.06 -16.48
CA ARG A 549 -11.10 25.10 -17.37
C ARG A 549 -10.41 26.28 -16.66
N ASP A 550 -10.68 26.47 -15.38
CA ASP A 550 -10.09 27.52 -14.54
C ASP A 550 -8.85 27.02 -13.78
N TYR A 551 -8.34 25.82 -14.10
CA TYR A 551 -7.22 25.13 -13.45
C TYR A 551 -7.45 24.90 -11.96
N GLN A 552 -8.68 24.66 -11.57
CA GLN A 552 -9.02 24.14 -10.26
C GLN A 552 -9.13 22.62 -10.34
N ILE A 553 -8.60 21.95 -9.33
CA ILE A 553 -8.65 20.51 -9.22
C ILE A 553 -9.94 20.17 -8.47
N ASP A 554 -10.87 19.48 -9.15
CA ASP A 554 -12.15 19.08 -8.58
C ASP A 554 -12.19 17.63 -8.11
N THR A 555 -11.33 16.78 -8.65
CA THR A 555 -11.23 15.37 -8.28
C THR A 555 -9.76 14.97 -8.24
N THR A 556 -9.35 14.28 -7.17
CA THR A 556 -7.99 13.76 -7.00
C THR A 556 -8.05 12.35 -6.46
N HIS A 557 -7.29 11.44 -7.09
CA HIS A 557 -7.09 10.08 -6.58
C HIS A 557 -5.60 9.73 -6.56
N PHE A 558 -5.17 9.12 -5.46
CA PHE A 558 -3.82 8.62 -5.29
C PHE A 558 -3.78 7.11 -5.52
N PHE A 559 -2.95 6.70 -6.47
CA PHE A 559 -2.71 5.31 -6.82
C PHE A 559 -1.32 4.87 -6.38
N ASN A 560 -1.23 3.75 -5.69
CA ASN A 560 0.00 3.12 -5.25
C ASN A 560 -0.10 1.60 -5.36
N HIS A 561 0.88 0.87 -4.83
CA HIS A 561 0.88 -0.59 -4.83
C HIS A 561 -0.31 -1.23 -4.10
N GLN A 562 -1.05 -0.48 -3.27
CA GLN A 562 -2.23 -1.00 -2.57
C GLN A 562 -3.48 -1.02 -3.44
N ASN A 563 -3.57 -0.12 -4.42
CA ASN A 563 -4.75 0.04 -5.27
C ASN A 563 -4.47 -0.07 -6.77
N GLY A 564 -3.41 -0.79 -7.15
CA GLY A 564 -3.17 -1.24 -8.53
C GLY A 564 -2.05 -0.55 -9.29
N PHE A 565 -1.47 0.52 -8.77
CA PHE A 565 -0.27 1.11 -9.36
C PHE A 565 0.96 0.42 -8.77
N THR A 566 1.53 -0.53 -9.51
CA THR A 566 2.61 -1.41 -9.02
C THR A 566 4.01 -0.92 -9.39
N MET A 567 4.13 0.22 -10.08
CA MET A 567 5.43 0.82 -10.36
C MET A 567 6.06 1.34 -9.07
N THR A 568 7.28 0.91 -8.79
CA THR A 568 7.98 1.23 -7.55
C THR A 568 8.72 2.56 -7.58
N GLU A 569 9.22 2.97 -8.73
CA GLU A 569 10.00 4.19 -8.86
C GLU A 569 9.81 4.83 -10.25
N PRO A 570 8.87 5.78 -10.38
CA PRO A 570 8.73 6.58 -11.60
C PRO A 570 9.98 7.40 -11.90
N LEU A 571 10.33 7.51 -13.16
CA LEU A 571 11.47 8.32 -13.61
C LEU A 571 11.09 9.79 -13.80
N LYS A 572 12.07 10.67 -13.73
CA LYS A 572 11.88 12.12 -13.90
C LYS A 572 11.48 12.46 -15.34
N ALA A 573 10.44 13.28 -15.48
CA ALA A 573 9.95 13.88 -16.73
C ALA A 573 9.67 12.86 -17.86
N MET A 574 9.15 11.68 -17.53
CA MET A 574 9.00 10.55 -18.45
C MET A 574 7.56 10.13 -18.66
N MET A 575 6.70 11.09 -19.03
CA MET A 575 5.34 10.80 -19.46
C MET A 575 5.11 11.22 -20.92
N ALA A 576 4.30 10.44 -21.64
CA ALA A 576 3.79 10.82 -22.96
C ALA A 576 2.34 10.33 -23.12
N GLU A 577 1.48 11.13 -23.71
CA GLU A 577 0.07 10.79 -23.96
C GLU A 577 -0.17 10.55 -25.43
N THR A 578 -0.71 9.39 -25.78
CA THR A 578 -1.12 9.03 -27.14
C THR A 578 -2.44 9.69 -27.55
N SER A 579 -2.71 9.74 -28.84
CA SER A 579 -3.92 10.42 -29.39
C SER A 579 -5.24 9.86 -28.86
N ASP A 580 -5.26 8.62 -28.38
CA ASP A 580 -6.43 7.98 -27.76
C ASP A 580 -6.59 8.32 -26.26
N GLY A 581 -5.68 9.11 -25.68
CA GLY A 581 -5.70 9.51 -24.27
C GLY A 581 -4.98 8.54 -23.33
N THR A 582 -4.24 7.59 -23.85
CA THR A 582 -3.41 6.69 -23.03
C THR A 582 -2.11 7.40 -22.66
N VAL A 583 -1.88 7.56 -21.37
CA VAL A 583 -0.64 8.10 -20.81
C VAL A 583 0.32 6.94 -20.56
N TRP A 584 1.57 7.11 -21.01
CA TRP A 584 2.67 6.19 -20.79
C TRP A 584 3.64 6.81 -19.79
N LEU A 585 3.96 6.08 -18.74
CA LEU A 585 4.88 6.48 -17.68
C LEU A 585 6.03 5.47 -17.60
N ALA A 586 7.26 5.96 -17.65
CA ALA A 586 8.44 5.14 -17.48
C ALA A 586 8.88 5.07 -16.01
N GLY A 587 9.28 3.89 -15.57
CA GLY A 587 9.84 3.62 -14.26
C GLY A 587 11.09 2.76 -14.36
N VAL A 588 11.73 2.49 -13.21
CA VAL A 588 13.00 1.77 -13.14
C VAL A 588 12.84 0.32 -13.62
N GLU A 589 11.80 -0.39 -13.22
CA GLU A 589 11.62 -1.81 -13.53
C GLU A 589 10.66 -2.06 -14.70
N GLN A 590 9.78 -1.10 -14.99
CA GLN A 590 8.71 -1.28 -15.96
C GLN A 590 8.17 0.06 -16.47
N MET A 591 7.50 0.01 -17.59
CA MET A 591 6.60 1.10 -18.00
C MET A 591 5.16 0.76 -17.63
N THR A 592 4.38 1.79 -17.33
CA THR A 592 2.95 1.63 -17.07
C THR A 592 2.17 2.54 -18.01
N SER A 593 1.14 2.01 -18.65
CA SER A 593 0.19 2.80 -19.44
C SER A 593 -1.17 2.81 -18.77
N PHE A 594 -1.87 3.94 -18.85
CA PHE A 594 -3.20 4.14 -18.27
C PHE A 594 -3.96 5.26 -18.99
N ARG A 595 -5.28 5.24 -18.85
CA ARG A 595 -6.15 6.37 -19.26
C ARG A 595 -6.66 7.06 -18.01
N PRO A 596 -6.35 8.35 -17.80
CA PRO A 596 -6.83 9.10 -16.63
C PRO A 596 -8.35 9.09 -16.47
N SER A 597 -9.10 9.22 -17.57
CA SER A 597 -10.56 9.14 -17.56
C SER A 597 -11.10 7.84 -16.99
N ASP A 598 -10.50 6.71 -17.39
CA ASP A 598 -10.95 5.40 -16.97
C ASP A 598 -10.60 5.14 -15.49
N LEU A 599 -9.43 5.63 -15.06
CA LEU A 599 -9.02 5.55 -13.66
C LEU A 599 -9.95 6.33 -12.73
N LEU A 600 -10.32 7.57 -13.09
CA LEU A 600 -11.20 8.38 -12.27
C LEU A 600 -12.63 7.83 -12.25
N ALA A 601 -13.15 7.39 -13.40
CA ALA A 601 -14.46 6.73 -13.46
C ALA A 601 -14.55 5.46 -12.59
N TYR A 602 -13.43 4.73 -12.48
CA TYR A 602 -13.37 3.53 -11.65
C TYR A 602 -13.38 3.85 -10.15
N CYS A 603 -12.83 5.00 -9.74
CA CYS A 603 -12.72 5.41 -8.34
C CYS A 603 -14.00 6.00 -7.74
N GLU A 604 -15.01 6.32 -8.55
CA GLU A 604 -16.33 6.78 -8.05
C GLU A 604 -17.08 5.67 -7.28
N GLU A 605 -16.69 4.39 -7.45
CA GLU A 605 -17.18 3.30 -6.62
C GLU A 605 -16.30 3.14 -5.37
N ASP A 606 -16.86 3.40 -4.21
CA ASP A 606 -16.19 3.32 -2.90
C ASP A 606 -15.67 1.90 -2.65
N THR A 607 -14.36 1.67 -2.88
CA THR A 607 -13.73 0.35 -2.73
C THR A 607 -13.36 0.01 -1.30
N ILE A 608 -13.54 0.95 -0.36
CA ILE A 608 -13.17 0.77 1.04
C ILE A 608 -14.41 0.47 1.86
N ILE A 609 -14.40 -0.69 2.49
CA ILE A 609 -15.42 -1.03 3.49
C ILE A 609 -15.06 -0.32 4.77
N VAL A 610 -15.86 0.67 5.15
CA VAL A 610 -15.74 1.30 6.46
C VAL A 610 -16.37 0.35 7.48
N PRO A 611 -15.59 -0.22 8.41
CA PRO A 611 -16.15 -1.08 9.44
C PRO A 611 -17.14 -0.28 10.29
N PRO A 612 -18.25 -0.89 10.74
CA PRO A 612 -19.19 -0.19 11.61
C PRO A 612 -18.46 0.27 12.88
N LEU A 613 -18.63 1.53 13.22
CA LEU A 613 -18.04 2.09 14.43
C LEU A 613 -18.52 1.27 15.64
N ARG A 614 -17.59 0.86 16.48
CA ARG A 614 -17.94 0.23 17.78
C ARG A 614 -18.69 1.25 18.62
N TRP A 615 -19.63 0.78 19.45
CA TRP A 615 -20.48 1.66 20.24
C TRP A 615 -19.69 2.71 21.05
N TRP A 616 -18.49 2.38 21.51
CA TRP A 616 -17.61 3.32 22.24
C TRP A 616 -16.84 4.30 21.35
N GLN A 617 -16.83 4.13 20.04
CA GLN A 617 -16.21 5.05 19.07
C GLN A 617 -17.19 6.13 18.62
N HIS A 618 -18.46 6.01 18.94
CA HIS A 618 -19.43 7.06 18.68
C HIS A 618 -19.19 8.26 19.61
N TRP A 619 -19.12 9.45 19.05
CA TRP A 619 -18.85 10.70 19.76
C TRP A 619 -19.82 10.94 20.94
N TRP A 620 -21.08 10.50 20.83
CA TRP A 620 -22.11 10.63 21.87
C TRP A 620 -21.81 9.80 23.12
N VAL A 621 -21.06 8.68 22.97
CA VAL A 621 -20.63 7.83 24.11
C VAL A 621 -19.62 8.58 24.96
N TRP A 622 -18.67 9.25 24.31
CA TRP A 622 -17.69 10.10 24.98
C TRP A 622 -18.34 11.32 25.63
N LEU A 623 -19.33 11.92 24.95
CA LEU A 623 -20.14 13.01 25.52
C LEU A 623 -20.91 12.54 26.75
N LEU A 624 -21.55 11.38 26.69
CA LEU A 624 -22.27 10.78 27.80
C LEU A 624 -21.31 10.43 28.96
N GLY A 625 -20.12 9.89 28.66
CA GLY A 625 -19.06 9.68 29.64
C GLY A 625 -18.62 10.97 30.33
N LEU A 626 -18.45 12.05 29.57
CA LEU A 626 -18.10 13.36 30.12
C LEU A 626 -19.19 13.93 31.00
N ILE A 627 -20.46 13.81 30.60
CA ILE A 627 -21.62 14.24 31.41
C ILE A 627 -21.68 13.43 32.70
N LEU A 628 -21.50 12.12 32.66
CA LEU A 628 -21.48 11.28 33.86
C LEU A 628 -20.32 11.63 34.77
N LEU A 629 -19.15 11.91 34.22
CA LEU A 629 -17.97 12.32 34.97
C LEU A 629 -18.22 13.69 35.68
N THR A 630 -18.79 14.66 34.96
CA THR A 630 -19.12 15.97 35.51
C THR A 630 -20.18 15.88 36.61
N LEU A 631 -21.18 15.03 36.44
CA LEU A 631 -22.19 14.75 37.46
C LEU A 631 -21.58 14.08 38.69
N ALA A 632 -20.66 13.14 38.49
CA ALA A 632 -19.94 12.47 39.57
C ALA A 632 -19.06 13.45 40.35
N VAL A 633 -18.30 14.31 39.66
CA VAL A 633 -17.51 15.37 40.30
C VAL A 633 -18.39 16.34 41.05
N TRP A 634 -19.51 16.76 40.45
CA TRP A 634 -20.47 17.62 41.11
C TRP A 634 -21.08 16.96 42.37
N ALA A 635 -21.47 15.69 42.30
CA ALA A 635 -22.02 14.96 43.46
C ALA A 635 -20.97 14.81 44.58
N ILE A 636 -19.71 14.50 44.20
CA ILE A 636 -18.59 14.40 45.17
C ILE A 636 -18.31 15.74 45.81
N THR A 637 -18.24 16.82 45.06
CA THR A 637 -18.00 18.18 45.61
C THR A 637 -19.15 18.61 46.48
N HIS A 638 -20.38 18.37 46.03
CA HIS A 638 -21.58 18.69 46.83
C HIS A 638 -21.63 17.90 48.17
N PHE A 639 -21.32 16.60 48.11
CA PHE A 639 -21.24 15.77 49.31
C PHE A 639 -20.11 16.20 50.23
N TYR A 640 -18.95 16.57 49.66
CA TYR A 640 -17.80 17.08 50.41
C TYR A 640 -18.11 18.43 51.08
N GLU A 641 -18.74 19.36 50.37
CA GLU A 641 -19.21 20.64 50.92
C GLU A 641 -20.23 20.45 52.01
N LYS A 642 -21.20 19.54 51.83
CA LYS A 642 -22.18 19.21 52.85
C LYS A 642 -21.51 18.65 54.11
N ARG A 643 -20.51 17.80 53.94
CA ARG A 643 -19.74 17.22 55.06
C ARG A 643 -18.86 18.26 55.75
N LEU A 644 -18.24 19.15 55.02
CA LEU A 644 -17.48 20.29 55.54
C LEU A 644 -18.38 21.28 56.33
N ASN A 645 -19.56 21.57 55.80
CA ASN A 645 -20.49 22.43 56.45
C ASN A 645 -21.03 21.79 57.76
N GLN A 646 -21.29 20.48 57.78
CA GLN A 646 -21.63 19.75 58.99
C GLN A 646 -20.47 19.79 60.01
N GLN A 647 -19.25 19.60 59.58
CA GLN A 647 -18.06 19.68 60.44
C GLN A 647 -17.84 21.10 60.97
N ARG A 648 -18.10 22.15 60.17
CA ARG A 648 -18.06 23.55 60.60
C ARG A 648 -19.14 23.81 61.64
N MET A 649 -20.34 23.33 61.43
CA MET A 649 -21.42 23.47 62.41
C MET A 649 -21.11 22.78 63.75
N ILE A 650 -20.55 21.55 63.67
CA ILE A 650 -20.11 20.82 64.87
C ILE A 650 -18.94 21.54 65.55
N ARG A 651 -18.01 22.15 64.82
CA ARG A 651 -16.94 22.96 65.40
C ARG A 651 -17.47 24.20 66.05
N LEU A 652 -18.37 24.92 65.42
CA LEU A 652 -19.05 26.11 65.96
C LEU A 652 -19.85 25.77 67.23
N GLN A 653 -20.52 24.61 67.22
CA GLN A 653 -21.23 24.16 68.46
C GLN A 653 -20.25 23.81 69.58
N ARG A 654 -19.13 23.15 69.25
CA ARG A 654 -18.07 22.85 70.25
C ARG A 654 -17.39 24.09 70.75
N GLU A 655 -17.16 25.09 69.87
CA GLU A 655 -16.62 26.40 70.30
C GLU A 655 -17.59 27.17 71.17
N LYS A 656 -18.88 27.15 70.83
CA LYS A 656 -19.94 27.69 71.76
C LYS A 656 -19.92 26.97 73.07
N LEU A 657 -19.91 25.64 73.07
CA LEU A 657 -19.85 24.84 74.29
C LEU A 657 -18.57 25.08 75.14
N ARG A 658 -17.42 25.25 74.41
CA ARG A 658 -16.15 25.60 75.09
C ARG A 658 -16.14 26.99 75.65
N LYS A 659 -16.77 28.00 74.99
CA LYS A 659 -16.95 29.32 75.51
C LYS A 659 -17.86 29.33 76.71
N GLU A 660 -18.94 28.56 76.66
CA GLU A 660 -19.82 28.38 77.83
C GLU A 660 -19.10 27.63 78.96
N GLN A 661 -18.29 26.63 78.67
CA GLN A 661 -17.45 25.93 79.69
C GLN A 661 -16.30 26.81 80.21
N GLN A 662 -15.68 27.67 79.32
CA GLN A 662 -14.71 28.67 79.77
C GLN A 662 -15.35 29.78 80.65
N ILE A 663 -16.53 30.23 80.30
CA ILE A 663 -17.27 31.18 81.17
C ILE A 663 -17.63 30.51 82.49
N ALA A 664 -17.99 29.21 82.40
CA ALA A 664 -18.27 28.45 83.65
C ALA A 664 -16.97 28.20 84.45
N ALA A 665 -15.82 27.88 83.75
CA ALA A 665 -14.53 27.70 84.40
C ALA A 665 -13.92 29.01 84.90
N ILE A 666 -14.19 30.16 84.22
CA ILE A 666 -13.75 31.45 84.67
C ILE A 666 -14.59 31.87 85.97
N ARG A 667 -15.89 31.49 86.02
CA ARG A 667 -16.70 31.60 87.18
C ARG A 667 -16.18 30.71 88.31
N GLN A 668 -15.57 29.54 88.02
CA GLN A 668 -15.03 28.63 89.00
C GLN A 668 -13.54 28.90 89.36
N LYS A 669 -12.73 29.54 88.41
CA LYS A 669 -11.37 29.99 88.65
C LYS A 669 -11.22 31.29 89.38
N ALA A 670 -12.27 32.01 89.54
CA ALA A 670 -12.30 33.15 90.49
C ALA A 670 -12.23 32.71 91.96
N ILE A 671 -12.05 31.38 92.20
CA ILE A 671 -11.97 30.83 93.58
C ILE A 671 -10.61 30.19 93.92
N ASN A 672 -9.67 29.90 93.00
CA ASN A 672 -8.39 29.34 93.42
C ASN A 672 -7.27 29.81 92.48
N ASP A 673 -6.43 30.70 92.98
CA ASP A 673 -5.07 30.99 92.47
C ASP A 673 -4.14 29.81 92.86
N ASP A 674 -3.28 29.46 91.91
CA ASP A 674 -1.86 29.26 92.03
C ASP A 674 -1.35 28.14 91.14
N THR A 675 -0.18 28.43 90.54
CA THR A 675 0.96 27.62 90.14
C THR A 675 1.23 27.44 88.63
N THR A 676 2.24 28.11 88.31
CA THR A 676 3.19 28.15 87.20
C THR A 676 3.84 26.85 86.74
N LYS A 677 4.32 26.91 85.50
CA LYS A 677 5.43 26.15 84.90
C LYS A 677 5.16 24.68 84.58
N LEU A 678 4.95 24.46 83.30
CA LEU A 678 5.70 23.46 82.46
C LEU A 678 5.12 23.36 81.09
N ALA A 679 5.60 24.13 80.22
CA ALA A 679 5.46 23.81 78.72
C ALA A 679 6.49 24.55 77.91
N ARG A 680 7.71 24.12 78.04
CA ARG A 680 8.74 24.29 76.96
C ARG A 680 9.53 23.01 76.96
N ASP A 681 9.27 22.17 76.02
CA ASP A 681 10.19 21.16 75.50
C ASP A 681 9.44 20.02 74.76
N ILE A 682 8.70 20.31 73.70
CA ILE A 682 8.43 19.30 72.62
C ILE A 682 8.25 20.11 71.35
N VAL A 683 9.32 20.68 70.85
CA VAL A 683 9.50 21.06 69.47
C VAL A 683 10.94 20.77 69.06
N LYS A 684 11.23 19.54 68.80
CA LYS A 684 12.41 19.06 68.07
C LYS A 684 12.32 17.57 67.98
N MET A 685 11.79 17.09 66.90
CA MET A 685 12.04 15.77 66.26
C MET A 685 10.87 15.43 65.38
N THR A 686 10.88 15.97 64.16
CA THR A 686 10.35 15.30 62.97
C THR A 686 10.81 16.07 61.74
N GLU A 687 12.08 16.01 61.45
CA GLU A 687 12.65 16.20 60.12
C GLU A 687 13.38 14.93 59.83
N GLN A 688 12.98 14.30 58.73
CA GLN A 688 13.70 13.43 57.81
C GLN A 688 12.93 12.20 57.49
N ALA A 689 12.30 12.25 56.32
CA ALA A 689 12.25 11.18 55.29
C ALA A 689 11.36 11.65 54.16
N THR A 690 11.93 12.35 53.20
CA THR A 690 11.33 12.55 51.86
C THR A 690 11.98 11.53 50.94
N ASP A 691 11.30 10.37 50.76
CA ASP A 691 11.54 9.47 49.64
C ASP A 691 11.05 10.19 48.40
N GLU A 692 11.97 10.80 47.66
CA GLU A 692 11.67 11.47 46.37
C GLU A 692 11.51 10.40 45.30
N ARG A 693 10.27 10.05 44.95
CA ARG A 693 9.92 9.22 43.78
C ARG A 693 9.54 10.08 42.60
N LEU A 694 10.12 9.82 41.45
CA LEU A 694 9.83 10.52 40.22
C LEU A 694 8.99 9.64 39.26
N THR A 695 8.04 10.27 38.61
CA THR A 695 7.15 9.60 37.67
C THR A 695 7.41 10.11 36.25
N PHE A 696 7.72 9.19 35.31
CA PHE A 696 7.96 9.52 33.92
C PHE A 696 6.98 8.78 33.00
N ARG A 697 6.56 9.47 31.92
CA ARG A 697 5.89 8.82 30.79
C ARG A 697 6.94 8.25 29.84
N THR A 698 6.82 6.96 29.53
CA THR A 698 7.71 6.26 28.60
C THR A 698 6.93 5.74 27.40
N ALA A 699 7.62 5.20 26.41
CA ALA A 699 7.00 4.60 25.23
C ALA A 699 6.19 3.32 25.61
N SER A 700 6.56 2.65 26.70
CA SER A 700 5.91 1.43 27.23
C SER A 700 4.79 1.72 28.24
N GLY A 701 4.64 2.96 28.72
CA GLY A 701 3.64 3.33 29.72
C GLY A 701 4.12 4.42 30.66
N THR A 702 3.83 4.29 31.96
CA THR A 702 4.29 5.22 33.01
C THR A 702 5.16 4.45 33.99
N ILE A 703 6.34 4.95 34.26
CA ILE A 703 7.25 4.37 35.26
C ILE A 703 7.39 5.30 36.45
N ILE A 704 7.48 4.72 37.63
CA ILE A 704 7.78 5.39 38.89
C ILE A 704 9.15 4.88 39.36
N VAL A 705 10.08 5.78 39.53
CA VAL A 705 11.48 5.44 39.84
C VAL A 705 11.94 6.27 41.03
N GLU A 706 12.64 5.65 41.95
CA GLU A 706 13.33 6.36 43.03
C GLU A 706 14.53 7.11 42.50
N VAL A 707 14.75 8.32 42.96
CA VAL A 707 15.88 9.16 42.52
C VAL A 707 17.21 8.45 42.75
N SER A 708 17.31 7.67 43.83
CA SER A 708 18.48 6.82 44.15
C SER A 708 18.75 5.72 43.16
N ASP A 709 17.75 5.27 42.40
CA ASP A 709 17.90 4.20 41.41
C ASP A 709 18.26 4.71 40.02
N ILE A 710 18.22 6.01 39.78
CA ILE A 710 18.55 6.60 38.48
C ILE A 710 20.05 6.85 38.38
N ALA A 711 20.72 6.20 37.42
CA ALA A 711 22.14 6.41 37.13
C ALA A 711 22.37 7.64 36.26
N PHE A 712 21.68 7.72 35.11
CA PHE A 712 21.78 8.87 34.18
C PHE A 712 20.66 8.85 33.15
N PHE A 713 20.48 9.98 32.46
CA PHE A 713 19.64 10.10 31.27
C PHE A 713 20.52 10.38 30.03
N LYS A 714 20.20 9.72 28.91
CA LYS A 714 20.87 9.93 27.63
C LYS A 714 19.87 10.48 26.60
N GLY A 715 20.21 11.55 25.94
CA GLY A 715 19.35 12.22 24.96
C GLY A 715 19.30 11.50 23.62
N GLU A 716 18.10 11.32 23.10
CA GLU A 716 17.81 10.78 21.78
C GLU A 716 16.83 11.71 21.04
N GLY A 717 17.35 12.85 20.57
CA GLY A 717 16.56 13.89 19.91
C GLY A 717 15.56 14.55 20.87
N ASN A 718 14.25 14.41 20.62
CA ASN A 718 13.19 14.97 21.46
C ASN A 718 12.84 14.12 22.68
N TYR A 719 13.46 12.95 22.85
CA TYR A 719 13.26 12.00 23.92
C TYR A 719 14.54 11.78 24.70
N SER A 720 14.46 11.10 25.82
CA SER A 720 15.63 10.72 26.62
C SER A 720 15.51 9.29 27.11
N GLN A 721 16.57 8.52 27.04
CA GLN A 721 16.66 7.21 27.65
C GLN A 721 17.00 7.42 29.13
N ILE A 722 16.11 6.98 30.03
CA ILE A 722 16.42 6.84 31.44
C ILE A 722 17.19 5.52 31.63
N VAL A 723 18.28 5.55 32.35
CA VAL A 723 19.06 4.38 32.70
C VAL A 723 19.08 4.29 34.21
N THR A 724 18.37 3.30 34.71
CA THR A 724 18.36 2.90 36.13
C THR A 724 19.35 1.77 36.34
N PHE A 725 19.54 1.36 37.55
CA PHE A 725 20.40 0.20 37.84
C PHE A 725 19.77 -1.13 37.45
N HIS A 726 18.48 -1.19 37.25
CA HIS A 726 17.71 -2.40 36.95
C HIS A 726 17.28 -2.48 35.47
N ASP A 727 16.95 -1.34 34.85
CA ASP A 727 16.38 -1.34 33.52
C ASP A 727 16.68 -0.02 32.75
N LYS A 728 16.31 0.03 31.50
CA LYS A 728 16.41 1.19 30.60
C LYS A 728 15.09 1.38 29.90
N ASP A 729 14.58 2.61 29.91
CA ASP A 729 13.35 2.93 29.18
C ASP A 729 13.47 4.29 28.48
N ILE A 730 12.58 4.58 27.54
CA ILE A 730 12.57 5.86 26.80
C ILE A 730 11.51 6.77 27.40
N VAL A 731 11.97 7.83 28.04
CA VAL A 731 11.12 8.90 28.57
C VAL A 731 10.71 9.83 27.45
N LEU A 732 9.40 10.10 27.32
CA LEU A 732 8.83 10.97 26.30
C LEU A 732 9.08 12.47 26.61
N MET A 733 10.33 12.78 26.93
CA MET A 733 10.78 14.11 27.31
C MET A 733 12.25 14.29 26.95
N GLY A 734 12.60 15.40 26.33
CA GLY A 734 13.98 15.70 25.98
C GLY A 734 14.81 16.14 27.19
N LEU A 735 16.15 15.99 27.10
CA LEU A 735 17.05 16.28 28.23
C LEU A 735 16.95 17.72 28.76
N GLY A 736 16.67 18.71 27.90
CA GLY A 736 16.50 20.10 28.35
C GLY A 736 15.23 20.35 29.17
N ALA A 737 14.20 19.51 28.99
CA ALA A 737 13.02 19.54 29.81
C ALA A 737 13.25 18.82 31.14
N LEU A 738 13.96 17.70 31.12
CA LEU A 738 14.36 16.97 32.33
C LEU A 738 15.25 17.82 33.24
N GLU A 739 16.19 18.53 32.68
CA GLU A 739 17.10 19.43 33.43
C GLU A 739 16.38 20.57 34.17
N LYS A 740 15.17 20.96 33.70
CA LYS A 740 14.35 22.00 34.38
C LYS A 740 13.49 21.44 35.53
N ILE A 741 13.21 20.15 35.53
CA ILE A 741 12.32 19.50 36.49
C ILE A 741 13.10 18.79 37.60
N LEU A 742 14.29 18.30 37.28
CA LEU A 742 15.13 17.54 38.21
C LEU A 742 15.97 18.49 39.07
N SER A 743 16.23 18.09 40.29
CA SER A 743 17.04 18.88 41.22
C SER A 743 18.46 19.07 40.65
N PRO A 744 18.94 20.31 40.48
CA PRO A 744 20.26 20.59 39.98
C PRO A 744 21.39 20.16 40.93
N GLU A 745 21.04 19.90 42.21
CA GLU A 745 21.99 19.36 43.20
C GLU A 745 22.20 17.87 43.03
N THR A 746 21.26 17.16 42.41
CA THR A 746 21.30 15.71 42.21
C THR A 746 21.68 15.37 40.78
N PHE A 747 21.14 16.08 39.81
CA PHE A 747 21.33 15.80 38.40
C PHE A 747 22.11 16.91 37.67
N VAL A 748 23.28 16.57 37.15
CA VAL A 748 24.14 17.52 36.48
C VAL A 748 24.31 17.15 35.00
N ARG A 749 24.21 18.15 34.13
CA ARG A 749 24.46 18.01 32.69
C ARG A 749 25.92 17.75 32.42
N ALA A 750 26.28 16.53 32.03
CA ALA A 750 27.66 16.18 31.71
C ALA A 750 28.05 16.71 30.33
N ASP A 751 27.22 16.44 29.30
CA ASP A 751 27.42 16.92 27.93
C ASP A 751 26.08 17.21 27.23
N ARG A 752 26.10 17.46 25.91
CA ARG A 752 24.89 17.77 25.13
C ARG A 752 23.85 16.62 25.16
N SER A 753 24.32 15.40 25.39
CA SER A 753 23.50 14.21 25.29
C SER A 753 23.35 13.45 26.61
N THR A 754 23.95 13.89 27.73
CA THR A 754 23.98 13.11 28.98
C THR A 754 23.75 13.99 30.22
N LEU A 755 22.76 13.59 31.03
CA LEU A 755 22.47 14.19 32.35
C LEU A 755 22.69 13.08 33.41
N VAL A 756 23.59 13.31 34.36
CA VAL A 756 24.02 12.27 35.30
C VAL A 756 23.58 12.56 36.71
N ASN A 757 23.23 11.52 37.46
CA ASN A 757 23.03 11.60 38.91
C ASN A 757 24.42 11.57 39.58
N ILE A 758 24.83 12.68 40.17
CA ILE A 758 26.18 12.81 40.75
C ILE A 758 26.33 11.98 42.03
N HIS A 759 25.26 11.73 42.77
CA HIS A 759 25.31 10.95 44.01
C HIS A 759 25.50 9.44 43.78
N ASN A 760 25.20 9.00 42.58
CA ASN A 760 25.35 7.60 42.18
C ASN A 760 26.66 7.30 41.45
N ILE A 761 27.55 8.29 41.28
CA ILE A 761 28.87 8.10 40.68
C ILE A 761 29.74 7.29 41.66
N TYR A 762 30.17 6.12 41.20
CA TYR A 762 31.03 5.25 41.95
C TYR A 762 32.54 5.42 41.61
N GLN A 763 32.81 5.53 40.30
CA GLN A 763 34.20 5.63 39.83
C GLN A 763 34.28 6.33 38.48
N LEU A 764 35.29 7.19 38.32
CA LEU A 764 35.66 7.84 37.07
C LEU A 764 36.98 7.24 36.56
N LEU A 765 36.98 6.70 35.30
CA LEU A 765 38.17 6.09 34.68
C LEU A 765 38.74 7.02 33.60
N PRO A 766 39.76 7.86 33.86
CA PRO A 766 40.23 8.90 32.94
C PRO A 766 40.76 8.36 31.63
N LYS A 767 41.55 7.28 31.64
CA LYS A 767 42.11 6.69 30.41
C LYS A 767 41.05 6.18 29.42
N GLN A 768 39.92 5.70 29.93
CA GLN A 768 38.81 5.14 29.12
C GLN A 768 37.62 6.09 28.98
N ARG A 769 37.67 7.24 29.66
CA ARG A 769 36.57 8.23 29.73
C ARG A 769 35.24 7.61 30.17
N ARG A 770 35.28 6.58 31.03
CA ARG A 770 34.11 5.90 31.55
C ARG A 770 33.71 6.46 32.91
N CYS A 771 32.45 6.69 33.09
CA CYS A 771 31.78 6.95 34.35
C CYS A 771 31.01 5.71 34.77
N ILE A 772 31.33 5.17 35.94
CA ILE A 772 30.70 4.00 36.53
C ILE A 772 29.82 4.50 37.65
N PHE A 773 28.57 4.13 37.61
CA PHE A 773 27.54 4.38 38.64
C PHE A 773 27.32 3.11 39.46
N ARG A 774 27.02 3.24 40.75
CA ARG A 774 26.69 2.13 41.63
C ARG A 774 25.50 2.48 42.48
N SER A 775 24.48 1.64 42.48
CA SER A 775 23.34 1.77 43.39
C SER A 775 23.78 1.63 44.85
N THR A 776 23.35 2.57 45.64
CA THR A 776 23.56 2.51 47.11
C THR A 776 22.75 1.39 47.74
N ASN A 777 21.59 1.03 47.19
CA ASN A 777 20.65 0.07 47.72
C ASN A 777 20.93 -1.36 47.23
N SER A 778 21.22 -1.56 45.94
CA SER A 778 21.36 -2.91 45.34
C SER A 778 22.81 -3.30 45.03
N GLY A 779 23.74 -2.35 45.06
CA GLY A 779 25.15 -2.59 44.69
C GLY A 779 25.39 -2.83 43.19
N LEU A 780 24.33 -2.80 42.38
CA LEU A 780 24.42 -2.95 40.93
C LEU A 780 25.19 -1.78 40.30
N LYS A 781 25.87 -2.05 39.17
CA LYS A 781 26.71 -1.07 38.49
C LYS A 781 26.25 -0.90 37.06
N VAL A 782 26.24 0.37 36.61
CA VAL A 782 25.97 0.75 35.23
C VAL A 782 27.07 1.72 34.80
N GLU A 783 27.45 1.71 33.52
CA GLU A 783 28.50 2.59 33.00
C GLU A 783 28.07 3.37 31.76
N THR A 784 28.71 4.53 31.58
CA THR A 784 28.58 5.31 30.35
C THR A 784 29.93 5.88 29.94
N ILE A 785 30.11 6.13 28.64
CA ILE A 785 31.30 6.79 28.08
C ILE A 785 30.96 8.26 27.82
N LEU A 786 31.76 9.15 28.31
CA LEU A 786 31.57 10.61 28.18
C LEU A 786 32.58 11.22 27.21
N LEU A 787 32.21 12.33 26.58
CA LEU A 787 33.12 13.13 25.80
C LEU A 787 34.21 13.73 26.70
N ALA A 788 35.43 13.99 26.16
CA ALA A 788 36.55 14.45 26.96
C ALA A 788 36.28 15.75 27.76
N PRO A 789 35.61 16.77 27.24
CA PRO A 789 35.23 17.97 27.99
C PRO A 789 34.24 17.68 29.12
N ALA A 790 33.30 16.80 28.89
CA ALA A 790 32.27 16.38 29.85
C ALA A 790 32.86 15.60 31.01
N PHE A 791 33.79 14.70 30.70
CA PHE A 791 34.49 13.91 31.71
C PHE A 791 35.35 14.85 32.63
N LYS A 792 36.04 15.84 32.05
CA LYS A 792 36.81 16.81 32.82
C LYS A 792 35.92 17.66 33.74
N ARG A 793 34.76 18.11 33.26
CA ARG A 793 33.78 18.86 34.04
C ARG A 793 33.23 18.05 35.21
N LEU A 794 32.84 16.79 34.96
CA LEU A 794 32.36 15.90 36.03
C LEU A 794 33.43 15.56 37.05
N SER A 795 34.67 15.35 36.62
CA SER A 795 35.77 15.12 37.59
C SER A 795 36.01 16.28 38.50
N THR A 796 35.75 17.53 38.08
CA THR A 796 35.88 18.73 38.91
C THR A 796 34.66 18.94 39.84
N LEU A 797 33.52 18.43 39.52
CA LEU A 797 32.29 18.54 40.32
C LEU A 797 32.13 17.40 41.34
N TRP A 798 32.78 16.25 41.09
CA TRP A 798 32.68 15.05 41.93
C TRP A 798 33.80 14.96 42.99
N THR A 799 34.91 15.68 42.79
CA THR A 799 35.99 15.90 43.80
C THR A 799 35.61 17.05 44.71
#